data_d81ae4f8628276d593366cb2877574aa
#
_entry.id   d81ae4f8628276d593366cb2877574aa
#
_cell.length_a   1.000
_cell.length_b   1.000
_cell.length_c   1.000
_cell.angle_alpha   90.00
_cell.angle_beta   90.00
_cell.angle_gamma   90.00
#
_symmetry.space_group_name_H-M   'P 1'
#
loop_
_entity.id
_entity.type
_entity.pdbx_description
1 polymer ?
#
loop_
_entity_poly.entity_id
_entity_poly.type
_entity_poly.pdbx_seq_one_letter_code
_entity_poly.pdbx_strand_id
1 'polypeptide(L)'
;MTVQSMVTIVAPIPRPAVVEARRLIEALGNPATPAIRQAIAPDVESAFLHFASLHAIEGSDQTSGFLVLEFSADRSPAEAIRLVATRLGEALRPIFALSPDWRRNDDAEIFMTNHRVEIGHRIFDTVGLAFCGTPGKSVPVIDQEERLARRIATLLERQPAGLSPLRRLHDVRRTLGDDERWQWALEPASPPIAAPASQPTTGDKIRALAVPFLTTFAWPLLLLLVPLGAWLLWPESWVWQAHQPMAAGDWVRAAIQILWFVFKILCFAGAGLALALALSYFALRRAEKSDWLSERAPDAQELAAIFARENADGHVQNHMVSHTVLKPGLLRKLTVRLAFFAISRLTALNPKPGHLNDIGTIHFARWINLPGTRDFLFFSNYGGSWESYLEDFITKAHQGLTAIWSNTVGFPHTRNLFADGATDGERFKRYARQSMLHTPFWYCAYPRLTTANIRTNSLIRRGLASAMSEDEAVRWLALFGSMPRPKDKLETTQIQSLVFGGLGFKPYGEFVTIELGADRSANRAWLTAAMPDIAFNDGRYAQAPAVLTLAATASGLEKLGLPPQGLATFPHAFTAGMAGPGRDRILGDIGENAPENWWWADKGADLALLIYGDSDDAVASLMSRIETLCQVHGGRFGHQIRLTPVGKTVSDRIEPFGFVDGVSQPAIRGTYRGLRNSDPIHLVEPGEFVLGYPDNRGNVPPGPTLDASFDADLRLPIAGQDQGFSECIAENPRMIGHNGSFLVIRQLEQHVDRFQAYCEAEGERLAPHVADLPLDHERGLADYVGAKLIGRWKDGSSLVRFPYVSATRLKELVGNDPSEGAARPEANPANALATAIQAASPPAPASPAEKRGASPIRPDNDFLFGTEDPQGLRCPYGSHIRRANPRDSLDPGSNEQITITNRHRIIRVGRGYGGTVDQPAGLMFMCLAGDIERQFEFIQQTWMGSTKFHGLDVETDPIVSDGQTGRCGFTVPTRAGPIALNPMPQFVTMRGGGYFFLPGKQLLDWLASSP
;
A
#
# COMPACT_ATOMS: atom_id res chain seq x y z
N MET A 1 9.38 -19.62 25.00
CA MET A 1 8.72 -18.58 24.20
C MET A 1 7.98 -17.66 25.14
N THR A 2 8.09 -16.37 24.98
CA THR A 2 7.33 -15.38 25.75
C THR A 2 5.84 -15.55 25.42
N VAL A 3 5.00 -15.66 26.43
CA VAL A 3 3.55 -15.70 26.27
C VAL A 3 3.10 -14.28 25.96
N GLN A 4 2.47 -14.08 24.81
CA GLN A 4 1.86 -12.81 24.44
C GLN A 4 0.34 -12.91 24.55
N SER A 5 -0.28 -11.88 25.09
CA SER A 5 -1.73 -11.81 25.24
C SER A 5 -2.27 -10.50 24.69
N MET A 6 -3.47 -10.56 24.19
CA MET A 6 -4.31 -9.41 23.83
C MET A 6 -5.52 -9.41 24.76
N VAL A 7 -5.72 -8.34 25.47
CA VAL A 7 -6.78 -8.20 26.49
C VAL A 7 -7.69 -7.05 26.08
N THR A 8 -9.00 -7.27 26.14
CA THR A 8 -10.00 -6.22 26.00
C THR A 8 -10.91 -6.20 27.19
N ILE A 9 -11.02 -5.07 27.81
CA ILE A 9 -11.90 -4.77 28.95
C ILE A 9 -13.06 -3.93 28.40
N VAL A 10 -14.28 -4.34 28.67
CA VAL A 10 -15.50 -3.63 28.24
C VAL A 10 -16.37 -3.38 29.45
N ALA A 11 -16.47 -2.14 29.88
CA ALA A 11 -17.31 -1.73 30.99
C ALA A 11 -18.46 -0.82 30.50
N PRO A 12 -19.71 -1.06 30.95
CA PRO A 12 -20.85 -0.20 30.60
C PRO A 12 -20.71 1.16 31.28
N ILE A 13 -21.11 2.21 30.57
CA ILE A 13 -21.30 3.57 31.13
C ILE A 13 -22.64 4.15 30.64
N PRO A 14 -23.26 5.06 31.39
CA PRO A 14 -24.39 5.81 30.87
C PRO A 14 -24.01 6.61 29.62
N ARG A 15 -24.88 6.65 28.62
CA ARG A 15 -24.58 7.38 27.37
C ARG A 15 -24.17 8.85 27.61
N PRO A 16 -24.80 9.64 28.52
CA PRO A 16 -24.35 11.02 28.80
C PRO A 16 -22.94 11.10 29.38
N ALA A 17 -22.43 10.04 30.01
CA ALA A 17 -21.09 10.00 30.59
C ALA A 17 -19.98 9.78 29.53
N VAL A 18 -20.34 9.42 28.28
CA VAL A 18 -19.37 9.18 27.19
C VAL A 18 -18.53 10.43 26.90
N VAL A 19 -19.15 11.62 26.91
CA VAL A 19 -18.45 12.90 26.65
C VAL A 19 -17.41 13.17 27.74
N GLU A 20 -17.79 13.00 29.02
CA GLU A 20 -16.84 13.19 30.14
C GLU A 20 -15.75 12.12 30.14
N ALA A 21 -16.10 10.87 29.80
CA ALA A 21 -15.11 9.80 29.63
C ALA A 21 -14.07 10.17 28.55
N ARG A 22 -14.48 10.66 27.39
CA ARG A 22 -13.57 11.10 26.32
C ARG A 22 -12.65 12.21 26.81
N ARG A 23 -13.17 13.20 27.51
CA ARG A 23 -12.38 14.30 28.09
C ARG A 23 -11.31 13.80 29.07
N LEU A 24 -11.67 12.85 29.95
CA LEU A 24 -10.72 12.26 30.89
C LEU A 24 -9.64 11.41 30.19
N ILE A 25 -10.04 10.69 29.15
CA ILE A 25 -9.12 9.84 28.37
C ILE A 25 -8.13 10.70 27.57
N GLU A 26 -8.57 11.83 27.01
CA GLU A 26 -7.72 12.77 26.27
C GLU A 26 -6.55 13.30 27.12
N ALA A 27 -6.75 13.43 28.42
CA ALA A 27 -5.68 13.86 29.33
C ALA A 27 -4.50 12.84 29.41
N LEU A 28 -4.75 11.59 29.07
CA LEU A 28 -3.70 10.55 29.00
C LEU A 28 -2.85 10.68 27.73
N GLY A 29 -3.39 11.28 26.69
CA GLY A 29 -2.75 11.67 25.43
C GLY A 29 -2.66 10.60 24.33
N ASN A 30 -2.56 11.12 23.11
CA ASN A 30 -2.38 10.31 21.90
C ASN A 30 -1.27 10.95 21.03
N PRO A 31 -0.06 10.43 20.99
CA PRO A 31 0.44 9.30 21.81
C PRO A 31 0.50 9.63 23.31
N ALA A 32 0.55 8.58 24.12
CA ALA A 32 0.59 8.71 25.60
C ALA A 32 1.61 9.74 26.08
N THR A 33 1.22 10.56 27.05
CA THR A 33 2.09 11.57 27.65
C THR A 33 3.37 10.96 28.22
N PRO A 34 4.46 11.74 28.35
CA PRO A 34 5.70 11.26 28.96
C PRO A 34 5.50 10.66 30.35
N ALA A 35 4.62 11.25 31.16
CA ALA A 35 4.31 10.74 32.50
C ALA A 35 3.65 9.35 32.44
N ILE A 36 2.70 9.14 31.54
CA ILE A 36 2.06 7.84 31.34
C ILE A 36 3.06 6.82 30.78
N ARG A 37 3.90 7.20 29.83
CA ARG A 37 4.97 6.33 29.31
C ARG A 37 5.92 5.87 30.41
N GLN A 38 6.33 6.80 31.27
CA GLN A 38 7.21 6.51 32.41
C GLN A 38 6.53 5.57 33.44
N ALA A 39 5.23 5.73 33.67
CA ALA A 39 4.47 4.85 34.53
C ALA A 39 4.36 3.42 33.97
N ILE A 40 4.12 3.28 32.67
CA ILE A 40 4.02 1.98 31.99
C ILE A 40 5.35 1.25 31.95
N ALA A 41 6.41 1.94 31.56
CA ALA A 41 7.74 1.37 31.38
C ALA A 41 8.79 2.30 32.00
N PRO A 42 9.01 2.19 33.32
CA PRO A 42 10.02 2.98 34.01
C PRO A 42 11.44 2.66 33.54
N ASP A 43 11.67 1.45 33.10
CA ASP A 43 12.89 0.97 32.44
C ASP A 43 12.55 -0.04 31.33
N VAL A 44 13.52 -0.34 30.49
CA VAL A 44 13.34 -1.24 29.32
C VAL A 44 13.11 -2.70 29.75
N GLU A 45 13.75 -3.13 30.82
CA GLU A 45 13.68 -4.52 31.26
C GLU A 45 12.33 -4.86 31.87
N SER A 46 11.69 -3.89 32.50
CA SER A 46 10.35 -3.99 33.05
C SER A 46 9.22 -3.73 32.09
N ALA A 47 9.52 -3.32 30.86
CA ALA A 47 8.53 -3.10 29.80
C ALA A 47 7.88 -4.42 29.39
N PHE A 48 6.56 -4.45 29.36
CA PHE A 48 5.77 -5.64 29.02
C PHE A 48 4.60 -5.34 28.08
N LEU A 49 4.23 -4.08 27.98
CA LEU A 49 3.09 -3.62 27.20
C LEU A 49 3.55 -3.16 25.81
N HIS A 50 3.08 -3.82 24.77
CA HIS A 50 3.39 -3.47 23.39
C HIS A 50 2.59 -2.24 22.94
N PHE A 51 1.26 -2.35 23.05
CA PHE A 51 0.29 -1.31 22.68
C PHE A 51 -0.83 -1.27 23.72
N ALA A 52 -1.42 -0.10 23.89
CA ALA A 52 -2.67 0.08 24.61
C ALA A 52 -3.48 1.23 24.02
N SER A 53 -4.79 1.08 24.01
CA SER A 53 -5.72 2.14 23.63
C SER A 53 -6.95 2.13 24.54
N LEU A 54 -7.51 3.30 24.80
CA LEU A 54 -8.70 3.46 25.61
C LEU A 54 -9.72 4.35 24.91
N HIS A 55 -10.95 3.87 24.87
CA HIS A 55 -12.04 4.51 24.12
C HIS A 55 -13.29 4.60 24.98
N ALA A 56 -14.07 5.67 24.76
CA ALA A 56 -15.45 5.78 25.23
C ALA A 56 -16.36 5.82 24.00
N ILE A 57 -17.19 4.78 23.85
CA ILE A 57 -17.96 4.51 22.63
C ILE A 57 -19.46 4.58 22.96
N GLU A 58 -20.24 5.22 22.08
CA GLU A 58 -21.69 5.19 22.15
C GLU A 58 -22.21 3.89 21.52
N GLY A 59 -23.08 3.19 22.24
CA GLY A 59 -23.71 1.97 21.73
C GLY A 59 -24.71 2.25 20.61
N SER A 60 -24.87 1.31 19.71
CA SER A 60 -25.83 1.39 18.58
C SER A 60 -27.28 1.41 18.98
N ASP A 61 -27.59 1.05 20.25
CA ASP A 61 -28.95 1.07 20.83
C ASP A 61 -29.41 2.48 21.25
N GLN A 62 -28.57 3.48 21.12
CA GLN A 62 -28.79 4.88 21.53
C GLN A 62 -29.01 5.13 23.03
N THR A 63 -28.91 4.12 23.89
CA THR A 63 -29.13 4.20 25.34
C THR A 63 -27.88 3.92 26.16
N SER A 64 -27.02 3.03 25.68
CA SER A 64 -25.78 2.60 26.34
C SER A 64 -24.53 3.31 25.83
N GLY A 65 -23.50 3.34 26.64
CA GLY A 65 -22.13 3.65 26.30
C GLY A 65 -21.18 2.60 26.89
N PHE A 66 -19.96 2.57 26.38
CA PHE A 66 -18.96 1.60 26.79
C PHE A 66 -17.60 2.26 26.95
N LEU A 67 -16.91 1.93 28.03
CA LEU A 67 -15.47 2.08 28.16
C LEU A 67 -14.80 0.84 27.60
N VAL A 68 -13.89 1.02 26.64
CA VAL A 68 -13.17 -0.09 26.02
C VAL A 68 -11.69 0.15 26.14
N LEU A 69 -11.02 -0.63 26.99
CA LEU A 69 -9.56 -0.66 27.10
C LEU A 69 -9.04 -1.90 26.40
N GLU A 70 -8.22 -1.70 25.37
CA GLU A 70 -7.53 -2.76 24.62
C GLU A 70 -6.04 -2.65 24.84
N PHE A 71 -5.37 -3.76 25.12
CA PHE A 71 -3.92 -3.79 25.22
C PHE A 71 -3.30 -5.14 24.83
N SER A 72 -2.06 -5.09 24.36
CA SER A 72 -1.23 -6.24 24.00
C SER A 72 -0.01 -6.29 24.87
N ALA A 73 0.28 -7.44 25.48
CA ALA A 73 1.29 -7.59 26.52
C ALA A 73 2.07 -8.91 26.45
N ASP A 74 3.25 -8.91 27.05
CA ASP A 74 4.19 -10.04 27.18
C ASP A 74 3.89 -10.97 28.37
N ARG A 75 2.68 -11.15 28.74
CA ARG A 75 2.32 -11.94 29.93
C ARG A 75 1.02 -12.71 29.66
N SER A 76 0.69 -13.59 30.57
CA SER A 76 -0.67 -14.15 30.61
C SER A 76 -1.70 -13.03 30.83
N PRO A 77 -2.95 -13.20 30.36
CA PRO A 77 -3.96 -12.16 30.51
C PRO A 77 -4.16 -11.68 31.97
N ALA A 78 -4.10 -12.59 32.93
CA ALA A 78 -4.27 -12.25 34.35
C ALA A 78 -3.09 -11.42 34.89
N GLU A 79 -1.87 -11.80 34.54
CA GLU A 79 -0.66 -11.05 34.94
C GLU A 79 -0.60 -9.69 34.26
N ALA A 80 -1.00 -9.61 32.97
CA ALA A 80 -1.04 -8.37 32.24
C ALA A 80 -2.05 -7.39 32.85
N ILE A 81 -3.24 -7.86 33.23
CA ILE A 81 -4.24 -7.05 33.94
C ILE A 81 -3.68 -6.52 35.26
N ARG A 82 -3.07 -7.40 36.07
CA ARG A 82 -2.45 -6.99 37.32
C ARG A 82 -1.40 -5.92 37.16
N LEU A 83 -0.50 -6.06 36.18
CA LEU A 83 0.54 -5.08 35.88
C LEU A 83 -0.02 -3.75 35.38
N VAL A 84 -1.02 -3.78 34.51
CA VAL A 84 -1.70 -2.57 34.06
C VAL A 84 -2.41 -1.87 35.21
N ALA A 85 -3.11 -2.63 36.07
CA ALA A 85 -3.76 -2.10 37.28
C ALA A 85 -2.75 -1.45 38.22
N THR A 86 -1.62 -2.12 38.50
CA THR A 86 -0.57 -1.60 39.34
C THR A 86 0.05 -0.31 38.84
N ARG A 87 0.26 -0.20 37.52
CA ARG A 87 0.99 0.92 36.92
C ARG A 87 0.10 2.07 36.45
N LEU A 88 -1.11 1.78 36.03
CA LEU A 88 -2.05 2.76 35.50
C LEU A 88 -3.34 2.90 36.31
N GLY A 89 -3.55 2.08 37.36
CA GLY A 89 -4.81 2.03 38.10
C GLY A 89 -5.24 3.40 38.63
N GLU A 90 -4.31 4.20 39.14
CA GLU A 90 -4.60 5.54 39.64
C GLU A 90 -5.04 6.50 38.51
N ALA A 91 -4.38 6.42 37.36
CA ALA A 91 -4.74 7.23 36.17
C ALA A 91 -6.07 6.79 35.56
N LEU A 92 -6.41 5.52 35.62
CA LEU A 92 -7.65 4.94 35.09
C LEU A 92 -8.85 5.05 36.06
N ARG A 93 -8.62 5.21 37.37
CA ARG A 93 -9.66 5.27 38.41
C ARG A 93 -10.76 6.32 38.10
N PRO A 94 -10.46 7.58 37.74
CA PRO A 94 -11.50 8.57 37.43
C PRO A 94 -12.39 8.15 36.23
N ILE A 95 -11.81 7.41 35.29
CA ILE A 95 -12.49 6.95 34.08
C ILE A 95 -13.37 5.75 34.42
N PHE A 96 -12.86 4.75 35.15
CA PHE A 96 -13.63 3.58 35.57
C PHE A 96 -14.78 3.94 36.53
N ALA A 97 -14.61 5.00 37.35
CA ALA A 97 -15.65 5.50 38.26
C ALA A 97 -16.90 6.02 37.52
N LEU A 98 -16.86 6.22 36.20
CA LEU A 98 -18.03 6.56 35.38
C LEU A 98 -18.93 5.33 35.09
N SER A 99 -18.42 4.12 35.33
CA SER A 99 -19.21 2.88 35.21
C SER A 99 -20.10 2.66 36.43
N PRO A 100 -21.38 2.30 36.27
CA PRO A 100 -22.27 1.94 37.41
C PRO A 100 -21.78 0.69 38.13
N ASP A 101 -20.94 -0.12 37.48
CA ASP A 101 -20.37 -1.34 38.06
C ASP A 101 -19.14 -1.05 38.95
N TRP A 102 -18.59 0.19 38.92
CA TRP A 102 -17.51 0.62 39.79
C TRP A 102 -18.02 1.00 41.19
N ARG A 103 -17.55 0.30 42.23
CA ARG A 103 -17.88 0.59 43.63
C ARG A 103 -16.79 1.44 44.26
N ARG A 104 -17.14 2.21 45.30
CA ARG A 104 -16.27 3.21 45.93
C ARG A 104 -14.91 2.66 46.44
N ASN A 105 -14.82 1.36 46.71
CA ASN A 105 -13.63 0.67 47.20
C ASN A 105 -13.07 -0.36 46.22
N ASP A 106 -13.49 -0.33 44.98
CA ASP A 106 -13.00 -1.29 43.97
C ASP A 106 -11.53 -1.07 43.67
N ASP A 107 -10.85 -2.19 43.42
CA ASP A 107 -9.51 -2.26 42.86
C ASP A 107 -9.58 -2.34 41.34
N ALA A 108 -8.71 -1.62 40.68
CA ALA A 108 -8.66 -1.62 39.20
C ALA A 108 -8.38 -3.01 38.61
N GLU A 109 -7.63 -3.87 39.28
CA GLU A 109 -7.38 -5.26 38.87
C GLU A 109 -8.69 -6.07 38.88
N ILE A 110 -9.46 -5.99 39.99
CA ILE A 110 -10.74 -6.70 40.12
C ILE A 110 -11.72 -6.19 39.05
N PHE A 111 -11.82 -4.87 38.89
CA PHE A 111 -12.71 -4.27 37.90
C PHE A 111 -12.38 -4.74 36.50
N MET A 112 -11.13 -4.65 36.09
CA MET A 112 -10.69 -5.11 34.77
C MET A 112 -10.89 -6.62 34.57
N THR A 113 -10.65 -7.42 35.58
CA THR A 113 -10.83 -8.88 35.52
C THR A 113 -12.30 -9.23 35.26
N ASN A 114 -13.23 -8.56 35.97
CA ASN A 114 -14.66 -8.78 35.83
C ASN A 114 -15.23 -8.33 34.48
N HIS A 115 -14.62 -7.33 33.85
CA HIS A 115 -15.05 -6.77 32.55
C HIS A 115 -14.21 -7.27 31.37
N ARG A 116 -13.33 -8.24 31.59
CA ARG A 116 -12.55 -8.87 30.52
C ARG A 116 -13.43 -9.66 29.58
N VAL A 117 -13.30 -9.38 28.30
CA VAL A 117 -14.00 -10.12 27.24
C VAL A 117 -13.12 -11.24 26.70
N GLU A 118 -13.58 -12.48 26.82
CA GLU A 118 -12.93 -13.66 26.26
C GLU A 118 -13.55 -13.96 24.88
N ILE A 119 -12.69 -14.06 23.88
CA ILE A 119 -13.09 -14.48 22.54
C ILE A 119 -12.86 -15.97 22.34
N GLY A 120 -13.72 -16.61 21.60
CA GLY A 120 -13.63 -18.04 21.30
C GLY A 120 -14.30 -18.43 20.00
N HIS A 121 -14.20 -19.71 19.67
CA HIS A 121 -14.69 -20.26 18.40
C HIS A 121 -15.94 -21.15 18.55
N ARG A 122 -16.40 -21.37 19.80
CA ARG A 122 -17.61 -22.17 20.05
C ARG A 122 -18.87 -21.34 19.79
N ILE A 123 -20.00 -22.01 19.62
CA ILE A 123 -21.29 -21.36 19.25
C ILE A 123 -21.72 -20.29 20.26
N PHE A 124 -21.39 -20.46 21.52
CA PHE A 124 -21.78 -19.55 22.61
C PHE A 124 -20.69 -18.56 23.02
N ASP A 125 -19.48 -18.70 22.47
CA ASP A 125 -18.36 -17.80 22.79
C ASP A 125 -18.60 -16.39 22.22
N THR A 126 -17.94 -15.38 22.75
CA THR A 126 -17.91 -14.05 22.13
C THR A 126 -17.19 -14.11 20.80
N VAL A 127 -17.83 -13.57 19.77
CA VAL A 127 -17.27 -13.52 18.40
C VAL A 127 -16.07 -12.63 18.35
N GLY A 128 -14.96 -13.12 17.80
CA GLY A 128 -13.76 -12.32 17.60
C GLY A 128 -12.57 -13.12 17.09
N LEU A 129 -11.49 -12.40 16.86
CA LEU A 129 -10.19 -12.93 16.43
C LEU A 129 -9.10 -12.04 17.02
N ALA A 130 -7.99 -12.64 17.43
CA ALA A 130 -6.78 -11.93 17.82
C ALA A 130 -5.62 -12.38 16.92
N PHE A 131 -4.80 -11.44 16.48
CA PHE A 131 -3.65 -11.68 15.62
C PHE A 131 -2.42 -10.95 16.13
N CYS A 132 -1.27 -11.60 16.11
CA CYS A 132 0.03 -11.04 16.46
C CYS A 132 1.01 -11.17 15.28
N GLY A 133 1.56 -10.06 14.82
CA GLY A 133 2.51 -10.00 13.70
C GLY A 133 3.95 -10.30 14.09
N THR A 134 4.28 -10.27 15.37
CA THR A 134 5.62 -10.56 15.91
C THR A 134 5.55 -11.60 17.04
N PRO A 135 5.05 -12.81 16.75
CA PRO A 135 4.81 -13.82 17.76
C PRO A 135 6.10 -14.21 18.48
N GLY A 136 6.03 -14.29 19.81
CA GLY A 136 7.14 -14.70 20.67
C GLY A 136 8.22 -13.64 20.91
N LYS A 137 8.03 -12.41 20.42
CA LYS A 137 8.97 -11.29 20.64
C LYS A 137 8.48 -10.40 21.77
N SER A 138 9.19 -10.37 22.87
CA SER A 138 8.90 -9.46 23.99
C SER A 138 9.37 -8.04 23.72
N VAL A 139 8.79 -7.07 24.41
CA VAL A 139 9.17 -5.65 24.29
C VAL A 139 10.67 -5.45 24.58
N PRO A 140 11.26 -5.98 25.65
CA PRO A 140 12.69 -5.87 25.88
C PRO A 140 13.55 -6.47 24.76
N VAL A 141 13.15 -7.61 24.19
CA VAL A 141 13.89 -8.25 23.10
C VAL A 141 13.84 -7.41 21.84
N ILE A 142 12.70 -6.80 21.53
CA ILE A 142 12.55 -5.90 20.38
C ILE A 142 13.49 -4.70 20.49
N ASP A 143 13.53 -4.08 21.64
CA ASP A 143 14.41 -2.93 21.91
C ASP A 143 15.90 -3.32 21.90
N GLN A 144 16.24 -4.45 22.50
CA GLN A 144 17.62 -4.95 22.50
C GLN A 144 18.12 -5.29 21.10
N GLU A 145 17.29 -5.95 20.28
CA GLU A 145 17.62 -6.28 18.90
C GLU A 145 17.77 -5.02 18.03
N GLU A 146 16.98 -3.97 18.28
CA GLU A 146 17.14 -2.67 17.61
C GLU A 146 18.47 -2.01 17.96
N ARG A 147 18.79 -1.91 19.25
CA ARG A 147 20.05 -1.33 19.71
C ARG A 147 21.26 -2.09 19.15
N LEU A 148 21.14 -3.41 19.09
CA LEU A 148 22.16 -4.27 18.50
C LEU A 148 22.35 -3.97 17.02
N ALA A 149 21.29 -3.91 16.24
CA ALA A 149 21.37 -3.62 14.81
C ALA A 149 22.05 -2.27 14.54
N ARG A 150 21.68 -1.23 15.29
CA ARG A 150 22.32 0.09 15.22
C ARG A 150 23.81 0.05 15.62
N ARG A 151 24.14 -0.70 16.66
CA ARG A 151 25.53 -0.86 17.08
C ARG A 151 26.36 -1.53 16.00
N ILE A 152 25.84 -2.56 15.36
CA ILE A 152 26.51 -3.27 14.27
C ILE A 152 26.71 -2.35 13.08
N ALA A 153 25.70 -1.60 12.66
CA ALA A 153 25.81 -0.64 11.58
C ALA A 153 26.99 0.34 11.84
N THR A 154 27.04 0.92 13.03
CA THR A 154 28.14 1.82 13.43
C THR A 154 29.50 1.13 13.40
N LEU A 155 29.58 -0.15 13.79
CA LEU A 155 30.83 -0.91 13.71
C LEU A 155 31.26 -1.14 12.27
N LEU A 156 30.33 -1.51 11.40
CA LEU A 156 30.58 -1.76 9.98
C LEU A 156 31.09 -0.50 9.25
N GLU A 157 30.53 0.67 9.57
CA GLU A 157 30.95 1.96 9.03
C GLU A 157 32.41 2.32 9.38
N ARG A 158 32.89 1.85 10.51
CA ARG A 158 34.26 2.15 11.00
C ARG A 158 35.30 1.15 10.53
N GLN A 159 34.91 0.09 9.86
CA GLN A 159 35.82 -0.93 9.38
C GLN A 159 36.62 -0.44 8.18
N PRO A 160 37.89 -0.87 8.03
CA PRO A 160 38.71 -0.52 6.84
C PRO A 160 38.04 -1.03 5.55
N ALA A 161 38.28 -0.29 4.45
CA ALA A 161 37.92 -0.77 3.12
C ALA A 161 38.69 -2.06 2.76
N GLY A 162 38.11 -2.88 1.85
CA GLY A 162 38.76 -4.07 1.30
C GLY A 162 38.70 -5.35 2.16
N LEU A 163 37.97 -5.31 3.28
CA LEU A 163 37.72 -6.55 4.04
C LEU A 163 36.63 -7.41 3.36
N SER A 164 36.83 -8.72 3.30
CA SER A 164 35.78 -9.62 2.83
C SER A 164 34.55 -9.62 3.75
N PRO A 165 33.38 -9.92 3.23
CA PRO A 165 32.13 -9.97 3.99
C PRO A 165 32.21 -10.82 5.25
N LEU A 166 32.78 -12.00 5.16
CA LEU A 166 32.95 -12.90 6.29
C LEU A 166 33.95 -12.32 7.33
N ARG A 167 35.01 -11.68 6.88
CA ARG A 167 35.97 -11.01 7.77
C ARG A 167 35.31 -9.86 8.51
N ARG A 168 34.47 -9.07 7.86
CA ARG A 168 33.70 -7.99 8.49
C ARG A 168 32.79 -8.52 9.58
N LEU A 169 32.09 -9.62 9.30
CA LEU A 169 31.24 -10.28 10.29
C LEU A 169 32.06 -10.77 11.49
N HIS A 170 33.22 -11.38 11.25
CA HIS A 170 34.09 -11.86 12.34
C HIS A 170 34.62 -10.73 13.21
N ASP A 171 34.97 -9.59 12.62
CA ASP A 171 35.44 -8.44 13.37
C ASP A 171 34.31 -7.81 14.21
N VAL A 172 33.08 -7.79 13.68
CA VAL A 172 31.89 -7.39 14.45
C VAL A 172 31.68 -8.34 15.63
N ARG A 173 31.70 -9.66 15.41
CA ARG A 173 31.54 -10.68 16.47
C ARG A 173 32.57 -10.52 17.56
N ARG A 174 33.84 -10.33 17.19
CA ARG A 174 34.93 -10.10 18.12
C ARG A 174 34.68 -8.86 18.97
N THR A 175 34.37 -7.74 18.32
CA THR A 175 34.15 -6.45 19.01
C THR A 175 32.93 -6.51 19.95
N LEU A 176 31.88 -7.26 19.59
CA LEU A 176 30.72 -7.45 20.44
C LEU A 176 31.03 -8.45 21.59
N GLY A 177 31.87 -9.45 21.34
CA GLY A 177 32.31 -10.41 22.34
C GLY A 177 33.21 -9.80 23.41
N ASP A 178 33.98 -8.81 23.07
CA ASP A 178 34.86 -8.06 23.97
C ASP A 178 34.08 -7.08 24.88
N ASP A 179 32.80 -6.83 24.61
CA ASP A 179 31.94 -5.92 25.39
C ASP A 179 30.81 -6.72 26.09
N GLU A 180 30.88 -6.86 27.41
CA GLU A 180 29.93 -7.63 28.22
C GLU A 180 28.46 -7.30 27.95
N ARG A 181 28.19 -6.04 27.57
CA ARG A 181 26.83 -5.57 27.27
C ARG A 181 26.24 -6.25 26.03
N TRP A 182 27.08 -6.80 25.14
CA TRP A 182 26.64 -7.38 23.86
C TRP A 182 26.89 -8.88 23.73
N GLN A 183 27.50 -9.54 24.72
CA GLN A 183 27.80 -10.98 24.69
C GLN A 183 26.54 -11.83 24.43
N TRP A 184 25.40 -11.42 24.98
CA TRP A 184 24.10 -12.09 24.77
C TRP A 184 23.72 -12.21 23.30
N ALA A 185 24.20 -11.31 22.44
CA ALA A 185 23.88 -11.29 21.02
C ALA A 185 24.56 -12.43 20.24
N LEU A 186 25.64 -12.98 20.79
CA LEU A 186 26.39 -14.09 20.22
C LEU A 186 25.84 -15.46 20.67
N GLU A 187 24.97 -15.48 21.66
CA GLU A 187 24.27 -16.68 22.05
C GLU A 187 23.23 -17.10 21.03
N PRO A 188 23.01 -18.42 20.80
CA PRO A 188 21.98 -18.89 19.89
C PRO A 188 20.63 -18.25 20.22
N ALA A 189 20.07 -17.53 19.26
CA ALA A 189 18.73 -16.98 19.41
C ALA A 189 17.72 -18.13 19.52
N SER A 190 16.69 -17.97 20.35
CA SER A 190 15.57 -18.90 20.38
C SER A 190 15.07 -19.15 18.95
N PRO A 191 14.83 -20.40 18.56
CA PRO A 191 14.37 -20.70 17.20
C PRO A 191 13.11 -19.87 16.91
N PRO A 192 12.99 -19.33 15.71
CA PRO A 192 11.73 -18.73 15.28
C PRO A 192 10.61 -19.76 15.39
N ILE A 193 9.37 -19.27 15.51
CA ILE A 193 8.22 -20.16 15.33
C ILE A 193 8.41 -20.87 14.00
N ALA A 194 8.53 -22.21 14.05
CA ALA A 194 8.83 -22.98 12.88
C ALA A 194 7.76 -22.74 11.82
N ALA A 195 8.18 -22.24 10.66
CA ALA A 195 7.32 -22.28 9.49
C ALA A 195 7.01 -23.75 9.13
N PRO A 196 5.79 -24.07 8.69
CA PRO A 196 5.50 -25.39 8.12
C PRO A 196 6.54 -25.73 7.04
N ALA A 197 7.02 -26.98 7.06
CA ALA A 197 8.10 -27.44 6.17
C ALA A 197 7.76 -27.39 4.68
N SER A 198 6.48 -27.23 4.34
CA SER A 198 5.97 -27.11 2.97
C SER A 198 4.73 -26.21 2.92
N GLN A 199 4.47 -25.65 1.76
CA GLN A 199 3.19 -24.94 1.54
C GLN A 199 2.01 -25.90 1.73
N PRO A 200 0.96 -25.52 2.46
CA PRO A 200 -0.19 -26.39 2.70
C PRO A 200 -0.92 -26.67 1.40
N THR A 201 -1.11 -27.96 1.12
CA THR A 201 -1.90 -28.41 -0.02
C THR A 201 -3.38 -28.05 0.13
N THR A 202 -4.13 -28.07 -0.98
CA THR A 202 -5.58 -27.90 -0.94
C THR A 202 -6.24 -28.93 -0.02
N GLY A 203 -5.71 -30.16 0.04
CA GLY A 203 -6.16 -31.19 0.96
C GLY A 203 -5.96 -30.84 2.43
N ASP A 204 -4.83 -30.24 2.79
CA ASP A 204 -4.56 -29.78 4.16
C ASP A 204 -5.52 -28.67 4.57
N LYS A 205 -5.80 -27.74 3.67
CA LYS A 205 -6.77 -26.65 3.90
C LYS A 205 -8.18 -27.21 4.10
N ILE A 206 -8.61 -28.13 3.26
CA ILE A 206 -9.92 -28.80 3.39
C ILE A 206 -10.00 -29.54 4.72
N ARG A 207 -8.98 -30.32 5.07
CA ARG A 207 -8.97 -31.07 6.34
C ARG A 207 -8.97 -30.16 7.56
N ALA A 208 -8.23 -29.09 7.53
CA ALA A 208 -8.15 -28.09 8.59
C ALA A 208 -9.49 -27.35 8.81
N LEU A 209 -10.34 -27.27 7.79
CA LEU A 209 -11.65 -26.63 7.89
C LEU A 209 -12.76 -27.65 8.10
N ALA A 210 -12.80 -28.76 7.39
CA ALA A 210 -13.92 -29.71 7.38
C ALA A 210 -14.08 -30.45 8.73
N VAL A 211 -13.00 -31.00 9.28
CA VAL A 211 -13.09 -31.78 10.52
C VAL A 211 -13.55 -30.90 11.69
N PRO A 212 -12.90 -29.72 11.97
CA PRO A 212 -13.37 -28.87 13.04
C PRO A 212 -14.74 -28.24 12.77
N PHE A 213 -15.11 -27.99 11.51
CA PHE A 213 -16.46 -27.54 11.13
C PHE A 213 -17.52 -28.56 11.58
N LEU A 214 -17.33 -29.82 11.23
CA LEU A 214 -18.25 -30.90 11.60
C LEU A 214 -18.36 -31.05 13.13
N THR A 215 -17.26 -30.97 13.84
CA THR A 215 -17.23 -31.15 15.31
C THR A 215 -17.65 -29.89 16.09
N THR A 216 -17.66 -28.71 15.51
CA THR A 216 -17.97 -27.46 16.20
C THR A 216 -19.31 -26.86 15.79
N PHE A 217 -19.59 -26.82 14.50
CA PHE A 217 -20.78 -26.15 13.95
C PHE A 217 -21.87 -27.09 13.46
N ALA A 218 -21.52 -28.24 12.89
CA ALA A 218 -22.49 -29.17 12.33
C ALA A 218 -23.06 -30.14 13.39
N TRP A 219 -22.37 -30.40 14.49
CA TRP A 219 -22.78 -31.38 15.50
C TRP A 219 -24.20 -31.15 16.09
N PRO A 220 -24.67 -29.87 16.32
CA PRO A 220 -26.05 -29.72 16.86
C PRO A 220 -27.11 -30.19 15.86
N LEU A 221 -26.84 -29.93 14.57
CA LEU A 221 -27.72 -30.40 13.50
C LEU A 221 -27.63 -31.92 13.30
N LEU A 222 -26.43 -32.47 13.42
CA LEU A 222 -26.19 -33.92 13.34
C LEU A 222 -26.84 -34.67 14.52
N LEU A 223 -26.81 -34.10 15.74
CA LEU A 223 -27.55 -34.64 16.90
C LEU A 223 -29.05 -34.73 16.66
N LEU A 224 -29.62 -33.92 15.79
CA LEU A 224 -31.04 -33.99 15.41
C LEU A 224 -31.26 -34.91 14.20
N LEU A 225 -30.41 -34.80 13.17
CA LEU A 225 -30.55 -35.55 11.92
C LEU A 225 -30.24 -37.05 12.06
N VAL A 226 -29.25 -37.42 12.91
CA VAL A 226 -28.89 -38.84 13.09
C VAL A 226 -30.00 -39.62 13.80
N PRO A 227 -30.57 -39.19 14.95
CA PRO A 227 -31.73 -39.88 15.55
C PRO A 227 -32.97 -39.84 14.66
N LEU A 228 -33.25 -38.73 13.99
CA LEU A 228 -34.36 -38.62 13.05
C LEU A 228 -34.18 -39.58 11.89
N GLY A 229 -32.99 -39.66 11.30
CA GLY A 229 -32.66 -40.64 10.26
C GLY A 229 -32.75 -42.07 10.76
N ALA A 230 -32.30 -42.34 11.99
CA ALA A 230 -32.45 -43.64 12.63
C ALA A 230 -33.90 -44.02 12.79
N TRP A 231 -34.73 -43.07 13.23
CA TRP A 231 -36.19 -43.32 13.38
C TRP A 231 -36.91 -43.48 12.06
N LEU A 232 -36.66 -42.63 11.07
CA LEU A 232 -37.31 -42.67 9.74
C LEU A 232 -36.88 -43.86 8.88
N LEU A 233 -35.64 -44.30 9.02
CA LEU A 233 -35.10 -45.39 8.22
C LEU A 233 -35.04 -46.73 8.97
N TRP A 234 -35.68 -46.79 10.16
CA TRP A 234 -35.73 -48.01 10.97
C TRP A 234 -36.39 -49.14 10.22
N PRO A 235 -35.74 -50.29 10.03
CA PRO A 235 -36.35 -51.43 9.31
C PRO A 235 -37.40 -52.11 10.17
N GLU A 236 -38.66 -52.13 9.76
CA GLU A 236 -39.73 -52.85 10.48
C GLU A 236 -39.39 -54.34 10.68
N SER A 237 -38.67 -54.95 9.78
CA SER A 237 -38.18 -56.32 9.87
C SER A 237 -37.31 -56.60 11.09
N TRP A 238 -36.63 -55.58 11.68
CA TRP A 238 -35.76 -55.79 12.84
C TRP A 238 -36.52 -55.97 14.14
N VAL A 239 -37.73 -55.50 14.25
CA VAL A 239 -38.61 -55.71 15.40
C VAL A 239 -39.02 -57.18 15.48
N TRP A 240 -39.17 -57.87 14.35
CA TRP A 240 -39.50 -59.28 14.25
C TRP A 240 -38.29 -60.22 14.45
N GLN A 241 -37.11 -59.85 13.90
CA GLN A 241 -35.92 -60.68 13.98
C GLN A 241 -35.24 -60.71 15.38
N ALA A 242 -35.47 -59.71 16.21
CA ALA A 242 -34.95 -59.63 17.57
C ALA A 242 -35.47 -60.77 18.49
N HIS A 243 -36.50 -61.49 18.07
CA HIS A 243 -37.15 -62.56 18.88
C HIS A 243 -36.85 -63.98 18.34
N GLN A 244 -35.97 -64.15 17.32
CA GLN A 244 -35.61 -65.47 16.77
C GLN A 244 -34.14 -65.80 17.11
N PRO A 245 -33.84 -67.10 17.44
CA PRO A 245 -32.49 -67.56 17.68
C PRO A 245 -31.63 -67.45 16.39
N MET A 246 -30.49 -66.86 16.45
CA MET A 246 -29.56 -66.69 15.31
C MET A 246 -28.75 -67.94 15.04
N ALA A 247 -28.76 -68.48 13.78
CA ALA A 247 -27.87 -69.53 13.34
C ALA A 247 -26.45 -69.02 13.06
N ALA A 248 -25.45 -69.89 13.07
CA ALA A 248 -23.99 -69.52 13.04
C ALA A 248 -23.57 -68.77 11.78
N GLY A 249 -24.35 -68.72 10.69
CA GLY A 249 -24.12 -67.93 9.47
C GLY A 249 -24.80 -66.58 9.42
N ASP A 250 -25.69 -66.29 10.33
CA ASP A 250 -26.54 -65.09 10.27
C ASP A 250 -25.82 -63.82 10.76
N TRP A 251 -24.74 -63.95 11.54
CA TRP A 251 -23.95 -62.81 12.06
C TRP A 251 -23.37 -61.96 10.98
N VAL A 252 -22.89 -62.55 9.87
CA VAL A 252 -22.33 -61.79 8.74
C VAL A 252 -23.41 -61.01 8.03
N ARG A 253 -24.58 -61.61 7.84
CA ARG A 253 -25.73 -60.92 7.24
C ARG A 253 -26.24 -59.78 8.12
N ALA A 254 -26.35 -60.05 9.44
CA ALA A 254 -26.72 -58.99 10.41
C ALA A 254 -25.72 -57.85 10.44
N ALA A 255 -24.42 -58.14 10.43
CA ALA A 255 -23.36 -57.11 10.35
C ALA A 255 -23.46 -56.28 9.08
N ILE A 256 -23.69 -56.93 7.90
CA ILE A 256 -23.88 -56.19 6.64
C ILE A 256 -25.16 -55.33 6.69
N GLN A 257 -26.25 -55.82 7.26
CA GLN A 257 -27.48 -55.04 7.42
C GLN A 257 -27.29 -53.82 8.35
N ILE A 258 -26.60 -54.02 9.47
CA ILE A 258 -26.26 -52.91 10.38
C ILE A 258 -25.37 -51.89 9.69
N LEU A 259 -24.32 -52.30 8.99
CA LEU A 259 -23.43 -51.42 8.22
C LEU A 259 -24.20 -50.65 7.16
N TRP A 260 -25.12 -51.33 6.44
CA TRP A 260 -25.97 -50.68 5.44
C TRP A 260 -26.98 -49.72 6.05
N PHE A 261 -27.53 -50.02 7.22
CA PHE A 261 -28.38 -49.11 7.96
C PHE A 261 -27.64 -47.86 8.45
N VAL A 262 -26.42 -48.05 9.04
CA VAL A 262 -25.56 -46.93 9.45
C VAL A 262 -25.22 -46.09 8.24
N PHE A 263 -24.86 -46.71 7.10
CA PHE A 263 -24.60 -45.98 5.85
C PHE A 263 -25.80 -45.13 5.39
N LYS A 264 -27.02 -45.68 5.44
CA LYS A 264 -28.25 -44.91 5.13
C LYS A 264 -28.44 -43.72 6.07
N ILE A 265 -28.21 -43.89 7.37
CA ILE A 265 -28.31 -42.81 8.34
C ILE A 265 -27.28 -41.72 8.04
N LEU A 266 -26.03 -42.12 7.75
CA LEU A 266 -25.00 -41.18 7.39
C LEU A 266 -25.32 -40.40 6.10
N CYS A 267 -25.87 -41.11 5.08
CA CYS A 267 -26.32 -40.47 3.83
C CYS A 267 -27.49 -39.49 4.10
N PHE A 268 -28.45 -39.88 4.93
CA PHE A 268 -29.59 -39.02 5.34
C PHE A 268 -29.10 -37.78 6.10
N ALA A 269 -28.24 -37.96 7.09
CA ALA A 269 -27.64 -36.85 7.85
C ALA A 269 -26.80 -35.95 6.96
N GLY A 270 -26.02 -36.51 6.03
CA GLY A 270 -25.24 -35.77 5.04
C GLY A 270 -26.14 -34.96 4.08
N ALA A 271 -27.20 -35.56 3.57
CA ALA A 271 -28.17 -34.87 2.71
C ALA A 271 -28.94 -33.77 3.47
N GLY A 272 -29.34 -34.03 4.73
CA GLY A 272 -29.98 -33.05 5.60
C GLY A 272 -29.04 -31.85 5.91
N LEU A 273 -27.79 -32.12 6.18
CA LEU A 273 -26.78 -31.07 6.38
C LEU A 273 -26.56 -30.26 5.08
N ALA A 274 -26.43 -30.93 3.93
CA ALA A 274 -26.30 -30.27 2.63
C ALA A 274 -27.51 -29.40 2.31
N LEU A 275 -28.71 -29.87 2.59
CA LEU A 275 -29.96 -29.11 2.43
C LEU A 275 -29.99 -27.89 3.35
N ALA A 276 -29.63 -28.06 4.64
CA ALA A 276 -29.57 -26.94 5.59
C ALA A 276 -28.56 -25.87 5.16
N LEU A 277 -27.38 -26.27 4.65
CA LEU A 277 -26.37 -25.35 4.09
C LEU A 277 -26.90 -24.64 2.84
N ALA A 278 -27.58 -25.37 1.94
CA ALA A 278 -28.16 -24.77 0.74
C ALA A 278 -29.27 -23.76 1.09
N LEU A 279 -30.18 -24.11 2.00
CA LEU A 279 -31.24 -23.20 2.47
C LEU A 279 -30.64 -21.95 3.16
N SER A 280 -29.60 -22.15 3.98
CA SER A 280 -28.90 -21.06 4.63
C SER A 280 -28.19 -20.14 3.61
N TYR A 281 -27.58 -20.73 2.58
CA TYR A 281 -27.00 -19.99 1.46
C TYR A 281 -28.05 -19.16 0.72
N PHE A 282 -29.16 -19.74 0.32
CA PHE A 282 -30.23 -19.02 -0.38
C PHE A 282 -30.86 -17.91 0.48
N ALA A 283 -31.04 -18.17 1.79
CA ALA A 283 -31.52 -17.16 2.73
C ALA A 283 -30.54 -15.98 2.87
N LEU A 284 -29.23 -16.28 2.98
CA LEU A 284 -28.19 -15.26 3.02
C LEU A 284 -28.11 -14.49 1.70
N ARG A 285 -28.24 -15.19 0.55
CA ARG A 285 -28.27 -14.54 -0.79
C ARG A 285 -29.48 -13.60 -0.94
N ARG A 286 -30.63 -14.00 -0.40
CA ARG A 286 -31.81 -13.12 -0.37
C ARG A 286 -31.56 -11.89 0.50
N ALA A 287 -30.98 -12.07 1.68
CA ALA A 287 -30.63 -10.97 2.58
C ALA A 287 -29.54 -10.05 1.97
N GLU A 288 -28.56 -10.62 1.29
CA GLU A 288 -27.50 -9.89 0.59
C GLU A 288 -28.06 -8.93 -0.47
N LYS A 289 -29.07 -9.36 -1.22
CA LYS A 289 -29.72 -8.50 -2.24
C LYS A 289 -30.51 -7.33 -1.65
N SER A 290 -30.86 -7.38 -0.37
CA SER A 290 -31.53 -6.30 0.36
C SER A 290 -30.61 -5.46 1.24
N ASP A 291 -29.31 -5.76 1.23
CA ASP A 291 -28.30 -4.97 1.95
C ASP A 291 -28.19 -3.58 1.31
N TRP A 292 -27.95 -2.57 2.09
CA TRP A 292 -27.74 -1.21 1.61
C TRP A 292 -26.33 -0.71 1.92
N LEU A 293 -25.81 0.08 1.05
CA LEU A 293 -24.49 0.71 1.12
C LEU A 293 -24.59 2.04 1.88
N SER A 294 -23.61 2.37 2.69
CA SER A 294 -23.46 3.71 3.26
C SER A 294 -22.54 4.55 2.40
N GLU A 295 -23.11 5.49 1.68
CA GLU A 295 -22.38 6.52 0.90
C GLU A 295 -22.19 7.83 1.70
N ARG A 296 -22.48 7.81 3.00
CA ARG A 296 -22.32 8.98 3.86
C ARG A 296 -20.86 9.38 3.97
N ALA A 297 -20.55 10.66 3.77
CA ALA A 297 -19.22 11.20 4.03
C ALA A 297 -18.87 11.09 5.52
N PRO A 298 -17.61 10.79 5.88
CA PRO A 298 -17.15 10.87 7.26
C PRO A 298 -17.34 12.28 7.83
N ASP A 299 -17.53 12.38 9.14
CA ASP A 299 -17.57 13.69 9.80
C ASP A 299 -16.22 14.40 9.62
N ALA A 300 -16.27 15.62 9.12
CA ALA A 300 -15.07 16.38 8.75
C ALA A 300 -14.18 16.74 9.94
N GLN A 301 -14.77 16.98 11.12
CA GLN A 301 -14.00 17.33 12.33
C GLN A 301 -13.33 16.07 12.90
N GLU A 302 -14.06 14.96 12.94
CA GLU A 302 -13.52 13.69 13.40
C GLU A 302 -12.42 13.18 12.46
N LEU A 303 -12.62 13.32 11.16
CA LEU A 303 -11.63 12.97 10.14
C LEU A 303 -10.36 13.81 10.25
N ALA A 304 -10.50 15.13 10.46
CA ALA A 304 -9.37 16.03 10.67
C ALA A 304 -8.61 15.69 11.97
N ALA A 305 -9.31 15.29 13.03
CA ALA A 305 -8.70 14.83 14.27
C ALA A 305 -7.93 13.51 14.10
N ILE A 306 -8.44 12.59 13.26
CA ILE A 306 -7.77 11.35 12.90
C ILE A 306 -6.48 11.65 12.11
N PHE A 307 -6.58 12.45 11.04
CA PHE A 307 -5.44 12.84 10.21
C PHE A 307 -4.35 13.58 10.97
N ALA A 308 -4.72 14.45 11.88
CA ALA A 308 -3.77 15.17 12.73
C ALA A 308 -2.88 14.25 13.58
N ARG A 309 -3.25 13.00 13.75
CA ARG A 309 -2.58 12.01 14.61
C ARG A 309 -1.97 10.84 13.85
N GLU A 310 -2.44 10.56 12.65
CA GLU A 310 -1.79 9.61 11.77
C GLU A 310 -0.38 10.11 11.41
N ASN A 311 0.57 9.23 11.42
CA ASN A 311 1.97 9.54 11.08
C ASN A 311 2.60 10.69 11.91
N ALA A 312 2.23 10.80 13.18
CA ALA A 312 2.80 11.79 14.08
C ALA A 312 4.33 11.69 14.15
N ASP A 313 5.00 12.82 14.28
CA ASP A 313 6.45 12.92 14.29
C ASP A 313 7.13 11.89 15.20
N GLY A 314 8.07 11.17 14.64
CA GLY A 314 8.80 10.12 15.34
C GLY A 314 8.03 8.81 15.52
N HIS A 315 6.86 8.68 14.92
CA HIS A 315 6.05 7.47 14.91
C HIS A 315 5.92 6.89 13.49
N VAL A 316 6.36 5.66 13.29
CA VAL A 316 6.10 4.85 12.09
C VAL A 316 4.99 3.82 12.34
N GLN A 317 4.47 3.81 13.56
CA GLN A 317 3.35 2.99 14.00
C GLN A 317 2.09 3.83 14.05
N ASN A 318 1.00 3.27 13.62
CA ASN A 318 -0.32 3.87 13.67
C ASN A 318 -1.32 2.94 14.36
N HIS A 319 -2.39 3.50 14.85
CA HIS A 319 -3.49 2.78 15.49
C HIS A 319 -4.82 3.13 14.83
N MET A 320 -5.62 2.12 14.63
CA MET A 320 -6.96 2.25 14.06
C MET A 320 -7.97 1.52 14.95
N VAL A 321 -9.07 2.18 15.22
CA VAL A 321 -10.27 1.57 15.79
C VAL A 321 -11.42 1.80 14.85
N SER A 322 -12.07 0.73 14.43
CA SER A 322 -13.29 0.77 13.62
C SER A 322 -14.46 0.27 14.44
N HIS A 323 -15.52 1.05 14.51
CA HIS A 323 -16.80 0.70 15.12
C HIS A 323 -17.85 0.51 14.04
N THR A 324 -18.39 -0.69 13.98
CA THR A 324 -19.41 -1.08 13.02
C THR A 324 -20.55 -1.83 13.71
N VAL A 325 -21.69 -1.94 13.07
CA VAL A 325 -22.87 -2.63 13.64
C VAL A 325 -23.15 -3.90 12.85
N LEU A 326 -23.21 -5.04 13.52
CA LEU A 326 -23.55 -6.31 12.87
C LEU A 326 -25.00 -6.31 12.37
N LYS A 327 -25.23 -6.82 11.17
CA LYS A 327 -26.56 -7.02 10.60
C LYS A 327 -27.37 -7.98 11.48
N PRO A 328 -28.69 -7.77 11.65
CA PRO A 328 -29.52 -8.61 12.50
C PRO A 328 -29.70 -10.01 11.91
N GLY A 329 -30.04 -10.96 12.77
CA GLY A 329 -30.38 -12.31 12.38
C GLY A 329 -29.37 -13.38 12.78
N LEU A 330 -29.90 -14.59 13.08
CA LEU A 330 -29.09 -15.72 13.54
C LEU A 330 -28.09 -16.19 12.46
N LEU A 331 -28.54 -16.25 11.20
CA LEU A 331 -27.68 -16.68 10.09
C LEU A 331 -26.47 -15.75 9.90
N ARG A 332 -26.66 -14.42 10.00
CA ARG A 332 -25.55 -13.45 9.93
C ARG A 332 -24.57 -13.64 11.09
N LYS A 333 -25.06 -13.86 12.31
CA LYS A 333 -24.19 -14.18 13.47
C LYS A 333 -23.38 -15.46 13.25
N LEU A 334 -24.00 -16.50 12.71
CA LEU A 334 -23.31 -17.76 12.37
C LEU A 334 -22.28 -17.55 11.26
N THR A 335 -22.59 -16.76 10.23
CA THR A 335 -21.65 -16.45 9.14
C THR A 335 -20.39 -15.75 9.63
N VAL A 336 -20.53 -14.74 10.52
CA VAL A 336 -19.38 -14.07 11.14
C VAL A 336 -18.51 -15.06 11.94
N ARG A 337 -19.15 -15.94 12.73
CA ARG A 337 -18.42 -16.97 13.50
C ARG A 337 -17.67 -17.94 12.59
N LEU A 338 -18.30 -18.38 11.51
CA LEU A 338 -17.69 -19.25 10.52
C LEU A 338 -16.51 -18.56 9.82
N ALA A 339 -16.66 -17.27 9.49
CA ALA A 339 -15.57 -16.48 8.88
C ALA A 339 -14.35 -16.42 9.80
N PHE A 340 -14.52 -16.06 11.07
CA PHE A 340 -13.41 -16.02 12.03
C PHE A 340 -12.80 -17.38 12.29
N PHE A 341 -13.64 -18.42 12.38
CA PHE A 341 -13.18 -19.79 12.51
C PHE A 341 -12.29 -20.20 11.33
N ALA A 342 -12.76 -19.96 10.10
CA ALA A 342 -12.01 -20.27 8.88
C ALA A 342 -10.69 -19.49 8.82
N ILE A 343 -10.73 -18.18 9.07
CA ILE A 343 -9.55 -17.33 9.04
C ILE A 343 -8.53 -17.79 10.09
N SER A 344 -8.98 -18.08 11.31
CA SER A 344 -8.11 -18.57 12.38
C SER A 344 -7.38 -19.87 11.99
N ARG A 345 -8.10 -20.81 11.34
CA ARG A 345 -7.54 -22.09 10.91
C ARG A 345 -6.57 -21.93 9.73
N LEU A 346 -6.96 -21.10 8.75
CA LEU A 346 -6.12 -20.84 7.58
C LEU A 346 -4.84 -20.05 7.94
N THR A 347 -4.96 -19.11 8.87
CA THR A 347 -3.79 -18.36 9.38
C THR A 347 -2.82 -19.27 10.13
N ALA A 348 -3.32 -20.28 10.85
CA ALA A 348 -2.48 -21.26 11.55
C ALA A 348 -1.69 -22.15 10.58
N LEU A 349 -2.15 -22.30 9.33
CA LEU A 349 -1.45 -23.03 8.26
C LEU A 349 -0.48 -22.16 7.46
N ASN A 350 -0.43 -20.85 7.74
CA ASN A 350 0.41 -19.94 6.96
C ASN A 350 1.90 -20.26 7.16
N PRO A 351 2.63 -20.51 6.07
CA PRO A 351 4.07 -20.79 6.15
C PRO A 351 4.91 -19.56 6.58
N LYS A 352 4.30 -18.37 6.59
CA LYS A 352 4.95 -17.13 7.02
C LYS A 352 4.47 -16.72 8.43
N PRO A 353 5.15 -17.14 9.52
CA PRO A 353 4.75 -16.77 10.86
C PRO A 353 4.67 -15.25 11.04
N GLY A 354 3.61 -14.77 11.68
CA GLY A 354 3.39 -13.34 11.90
C GLY A 354 2.88 -12.58 10.69
N HIS A 355 2.43 -13.28 9.64
CA HIS A 355 1.69 -12.68 8.54
C HIS A 355 0.22 -13.13 8.58
N LEU A 356 -0.69 -12.19 8.44
CA LEU A 356 -2.11 -12.51 8.21
C LEU A 356 -2.28 -12.68 6.70
N ASN A 357 -2.36 -13.90 6.21
CA ASN A 357 -2.15 -14.20 4.80
C ASN A 357 -0.76 -13.68 4.37
N ASP A 358 -0.65 -12.80 3.42
CA ASP A 358 0.60 -12.14 3.01
C ASP A 358 0.77 -10.72 3.59
N ILE A 359 -0.10 -10.30 4.51
CA ILE A 359 0.00 -8.99 5.15
C ILE A 359 1.00 -9.06 6.29
N GLY A 360 2.10 -8.36 6.14
CA GLY A 360 3.16 -8.28 7.13
C GLY A 360 3.25 -6.96 7.91
N THR A 361 2.37 -6.00 7.64
CA THR A 361 2.37 -4.66 8.24
C THR A 361 1.67 -4.60 9.60
N ILE A 362 0.86 -5.60 9.92
CA ILE A 362 0.10 -5.68 11.18
C ILE A 362 1.01 -6.08 12.34
N HIS A 363 1.02 -5.29 13.41
CA HIS A 363 1.62 -5.70 14.68
C HIS A 363 0.67 -6.53 15.53
N PHE A 364 -0.44 -5.95 15.89
CA PHE A 364 -1.52 -6.61 16.62
C PHE A 364 -2.85 -6.17 16.02
N ALA A 365 -3.73 -7.12 15.82
CA ALA A 365 -5.10 -6.85 15.40
C ALA A 365 -6.09 -7.66 16.23
N ARG A 366 -7.20 -7.05 16.58
CA ARG A 366 -8.26 -7.71 17.32
C ARG A 366 -9.64 -7.31 16.83
N TRP A 367 -10.43 -8.30 16.53
CA TRP A 367 -11.86 -8.17 16.24
C TRP A 367 -12.66 -8.65 17.44
N ILE A 368 -13.68 -7.94 17.82
CA ILE A 368 -14.53 -8.29 18.96
C ILE A 368 -15.94 -7.73 18.79
N ASN A 369 -16.92 -8.56 19.08
CA ASN A 369 -18.31 -8.11 19.28
C ASN A 369 -18.50 -7.72 20.74
N LEU A 370 -19.04 -6.53 21.01
CA LEU A 370 -19.33 -6.10 22.37
C LEU A 370 -20.42 -7.02 22.98
N PRO A 371 -20.21 -7.55 24.20
CA PRO A 371 -21.15 -8.46 24.83
C PRO A 371 -22.58 -7.90 24.91
N GLY A 372 -23.58 -8.72 24.54
CA GLY A 372 -24.98 -8.33 24.61
C GLY A 372 -25.46 -7.37 23.51
N THR A 373 -24.57 -6.89 22.64
CA THR A 373 -24.90 -5.90 21.61
C THR A 373 -24.64 -6.41 20.18
N ARG A 374 -24.90 -5.57 19.20
CA ARG A 374 -24.50 -5.76 17.80
C ARG A 374 -23.26 -4.92 17.42
N ASP A 375 -22.73 -4.18 18.38
CA ASP A 375 -21.56 -3.33 18.18
C ASP A 375 -20.31 -4.18 18.00
N PHE A 376 -19.63 -3.97 16.87
CA PHE A 376 -18.49 -4.76 16.45
C PHE A 376 -17.30 -3.84 16.28
N LEU A 377 -16.23 -4.13 17.00
CA LEU A 377 -15.01 -3.36 17.03
C LEU A 377 -13.86 -4.09 16.35
N PHE A 378 -13.07 -3.33 15.67
CA PHE A 378 -11.79 -3.77 15.11
C PHE A 378 -10.68 -2.85 15.57
N PHE A 379 -9.72 -3.38 16.28
CA PHE A 379 -8.51 -2.70 16.70
C PHE A 379 -7.33 -3.18 15.88
N SER A 380 -6.50 -2.27 15.41
CA SER A 380 -5.28 -2.62 14.71
C SER A 380 -4.16 -1.65 15.03
N ASN A 381 -2.99 -2.21 15.30
CA ASN A 381 -1.73 -1.49 15.38
C ASN A 381 -0.87 -1.94 14.19
N TYR A 382 -0.45 -1.02 13.37
CA TYR A 382 0.20 -1.31 12.09
C TYR A 382 1.34 -0.34 11.80
N GLY A 383 2.29 -0.77 11.00
CA GLY A 383 3.40 0.06 10.54
C GLY A 383 3.09 0.72 9.19
N GLY A 384 3.46 1.97 9.04
CA GLY A 384 3.24 2.76 7.83
C GLY A 384 1.91 3.49 7.79
N SER A 385 1.55 4.07 6.65
CA SER A 385 0.33 4.85 6.50
C SER A 385 -0.95 4.00 6.49
N TRP A 386 -2.07 4.61 6.80
CA TRP A 386 -3.39 3.98 6.75
C TRP A 386 -3.74 3.52 5.33
N GLU A 387 -3.40 4.32 4.33
CA GLU A 387 -3.65 4.02 2.92
C GLU A 387 -2.91 2.75 2.48
N SER A 388 -1.63 2.68 2.81
CA SER A 388 -0.81 1.48 2.56
C SER A 388 -1.35 0.25 3.27
N TYR A 389 -1.73 0.42 4.51
CA TYR A 389 -2.28 -0.63 5.35
C TYR A 389 -3.59 -1.18 4.77
N LEU A 390 -4.52 -0.32 4.38
CA LEU A 390 -5.79 -0.72 3.77
C LEU A 390 -5.57 -1.37 2.39
N GLU A 391 -4.65 -0.84 1.62
CA GLU A 391 -4.33 -1.41 0.31
C GLU A 391 -3.75 -2.81 0.41
N ASP A 392 -2.92 -3.08 1.40
CA ASP A 392 -2.47 -4.44 1.71
C ASP A 392 -3.65 -5.39 1.96
N PHE A 393 -4.67 -4.96 2.67
CA PHE A 393 -5.88 -5.76 2.89
C PHE A 393 -6.67 -5.98 1.60
N ILE A 394 -6.89 -4.92 0.84
CA ILE A 394 -7.65 -4.97 -0.41
C ILE A 394 -6.97 -5.88 -1.42
N THR A 395 -5.66 -5.82 -1.50
CA THR A 395 -4.88 -6.62 -2.48
C THR A 395 -4.65 -8.06 -2.04
N LYS A 396 -4.30 -8.27 -0.78
CA LYS A 396 -3.78 -9.56 -0.28
C LYS A 396 -4.81 -10.39 0.49
N ALA A 397 -5.87 -9.77 1.01
CA ALA A 397 -6.82 -10.43 1.92
C ALA A 397 -8.29 -10.05 1.71
N HIS A 398 -8.66 -9.53 0.54
CA HIS A 398 -10.03 -9.08 0.25
C HIS A 398 -11.12 -10.12 0.54
N GLN A 399 -10.86 -11.41 0.29
CA GLN A 399 -11.81 -12.48 0.58
C GLN A 399 -12.09 -12.61 2.08
N GLY A 400 -11.05 -12.56 2.90
CA GLY A 400 -11.17 -12.58 4.36
C GLY A 400 -11.89 -11.35 4.90
N LEU A 401 -11.55 -10.18 4.36
CA LEU A 401 -12.24 -8.93 4.69
C LEU A 401 -13.72 -9.01 4.36
N THR A 402 -14.04 -9.39 3.13
CA THR A 402 -15.42 -9.53 2.67
C THR A 402 -16.19 -10.50 3.53
N ALA A 403 -15.61 -11.65 3.88
CA ALA A 403 -16.25 -12.65 4.73
C ALA A 403 -16.62 -12.11 6.13
N ILE A 404 -15.84 -11.20 6.69
CA ILE A 404 -16.11 -10.59 8.00
C ILE A 404 -17.08 -9.42 7.86
N TRP A 405 -16.67 -8.39 7.10
CA TRP A 405 -17.35 -7.10 7.08
C TRP A 405 -18.64 -7.09 6.23
N SER A 406 -18.84 -8.04 5.32
CA SER A 406 -20.15 -8.19 4.64
C SER A 406 -21.32 -8.42 5.59
N ASN A 407 -21.01 -8.80 6.83
CA ASN A 407 -22.01 -8.97 7.89
C ASN A 407 -22.25 -7.71 8.73
N THR A 408 -21.65 -6.59 8.36
CA THR A 408 -21.85 -5.29 9.03
C THR A 408 -22.68 -4.37 8.16
N VAL A 409 -23.37 -3.43 8.79
CA VAL A 409 -24.24 -2.45 8.14
C VAL A 409 -23.38 -1.45 7.36
N GLY A 410 -23.76 -1.13 6.13
CA GLY A 410 -23.11 -0.13 5.29
C GLY A 410 -21.87 -0.61 4.52
N PHE A 411 -21.49 -1.89 4.66
CA PHE A 411 -20.39 -2.47 3.90
C PHE A 411 -20.71 -2.57 2.41
N PRO A 412 -19.73 -2.35 1.51
CA PRO A 412 -19.92 -2.52 0.06
C PRO A 412 -20.55 -3.86 -0.31
N HIS A 413 -21.44 -3.84 -1.30
CA HIS A 413 -22.21 -5.04 -1.68
C HIS A 413 -21.30 -6.19 -2.12
N THR A 414 -21.75 -7.36 -1.84
CA THR A 414 -21.08 -8.60 -2.21
C THR A 414 -21.88 -9.36 -3.25
N ARG A 415 -21.20 -10.15 -4.05
CA ARG A 415 -21.79 -11.14 -4.96
C ARG A 415 -21.47 -12.53 -4.45
N ASN A 416 -22.52 -13.36 -4.29
CA ASN A 416 -22.40 -14.73 -3.75
C ASN A 416 -21.70 -14.78 -2.37
N LEU A 417 -21.91 -13.79 -1.54
CA LEU A 417 -21.41 -13.64 -0.16
C LEU A 417 -19.89 -13.38 -0.02
N PHE A 418 -19.10 -13.64 -1.03
CA PHE A 418 -17.62 -13.61 -0.95
C PHE A 418 -16.93 -12.87 -2.10
N ALA A 419 -17.59 -12.68 -3.21
CA ALA A 419 -17.09 -11.93 -4.34
C ALA A 419 -17.43 -10.44 -4.19
N ASP A 420 -16.68 -9.60 -4.85
CA ASP A 420 -16.79 -8.13 -4.81
C ASP A 420 -16.55 -7.58 -3.38
N GLY A 421 -17.35 -6.73 -2.83
CA GLY A 421 -17.19 -6.19 -1.46
C GLY A 421 -15.88 -5.41 -1.27
N ALA A 422 -14.91 -5.98 -0.58
CA ALA A 422 -13.62 -5.32 -0.33
C ALA A 422 -12.76 -5.13 -1.58
N THR A 423 -13.11 -5.74 -2.73
CA THR A 423 -12.42 -5.49 -4.00
C THR A 423 -12.80 -4.14 -4.61
N ASP A 424 -13.93 -3.58 -4.22
CA ASP A 424 -14.25 -2.17 -4.43
C ASP A 424 -13.44 -1.31 -3.44
N GLY A 425 -12.21 -1.06 -3.81
CA GLY A 425 -11.22 -0.41 -2.93
C GLY A 425 -11.68 0.97 -2.44
N GLU A 426 -12.28 1.78 -3.31
CA GLU A 426 -12.74 3.12 -2.97
C GLU A 426 -13.90 3.10 -1.96
N ARG A 427 -14.93 2.29 -2.23
CA ARG A 427 -16.05 2.17 -1.30
C ARG A 427 -15.64 1.52 0.00
N PHE A 428 -14.74 0.53 -0.05
CA PHE A 428 -14.21 -0.09 1.15
C PHE A 428 -13.39 0.91 1.99
N LYS A 429 -12.55 1.73 1.39
CA LYS A 429 -11.81 2.79 2.08
C LYS A 429 -12.75 3.82 2.72
N ARG A 430 -13.76 4.28 1.99
CA ARG A 430 -14.81 5.18 2.54
C ARG A 430 -15.51 4.54 3.73
N TYR A 431 -15.95 3.30 3.58
CA TYR A 431 -16.57 2.53 4.65
C TYR A 431 -15.64 2.41 5.86
N ALA A 432 -14.38 2.07 5.64
CA ALA A 432 -13.37 1.98 6.69
C ALA A 432 -13.20 3.33 7.42
N ARG A 433 -13.05 4.43 6.67
CA ARG A 433 -12.93 5.78 7.25
C ARG A 433 -14.19 6.21 8.01
N GLN A 434 -15.38 5.93 7.51
CA GLN A 434 -16.65 6.20 8.21
C GLN A 434 -16.77 5.44 9.52
N SER A 435 -16.20 4.25 9.59
CA SER A 435 -16.24 3.40 10.78
C SER A 435 -15.16 3.72 11.81
N MET A 436 -14.17 4.51 11.44
CA MET A 436 -13.08 4.88 12.35
C MET A 436 -13.55 5.79 13.47
N LEU A 437 -13.05 5.50 14.65
CA LEU A 437 -13.21 6.35 15.81
C LEU A 437 -11.90 7.08 16.10
N HIS A 438 -12.01 8.31 16.51
CA HIS A 438 -10.89 9.02 17.08
C HIS A 438 -10.35 8.30 18.33
N THR A 439 -9.03 8.11 18.39
CA THR A 439 -8.36 7.46 19.52
C THR A 439 -7.84 8.50 20.50
N PRO A 440 -8.52 8.77 21.62
CA PRO A 440 -8.09 9.82 22.56
C PRO A 440 -6.87 9.42 23.38
N PHE A 441 -6.63 8.13 23.60
CA PHE A 441 -5.45 7.60 24.25
C PHE A 441 -4.86 6.43 23.48
N TRP A 442 -3.57 6.52 23.18
CA TRP A 442 -2.81 5.44 22.58
C TRP A 442 -1.37 5.39 23.11
N TYR A 443 -0.91 4.19 23.42
CA TYR A 443 0.44 3.88 23.81
C TYR A 443 1.09 2.89 22.86
N CYS A 444 2.33 3.13 22.48
CA CYS A 444 3.17 2.23 21.70
C CYS A 444 4.56 2.15 22.34
N ALA A 445 5.05 0.95 22.59
CA ALA A 445 6.36 0.73 23.23
C ALA A 445 7.53 1.08 22.30
N TYR A 446 7.38 0.89 21.01
CA TYR A 446 8.43 1.06 19.99
C TYR A 446 7.93 1.86 18.77
N PRO A 447 7.69 3.16 18.95
CA PRO A 447 7.05 4.01 17.92
C PRO A 447 7.84 4.11 16.62
N ARG A 448 9.13 3.78 16.64
CA ARG A 448 10.04 3.89 15.48
C ARG A 448 10.27 2.59 14.72
N LEU A 449 9.62 1.50 15.10
CA LEU A 449 9.84 0.18 14.49
C LEU A 449 8.56 -0.36 13.86
N THR A 450 8.64 -0.73 12.59
CA THR A 450 7.63 -1.55 11.92
C THR A 450 7.84 -3.03 12.25
N THR A 451 6.87 -3.89 11.94
CA THR A 451 7.03 -5.35 12.01
C THR A 451 8.17 -5.84 11.13
N ALA A 452 8.37 -5.23 9.97
CA ALA A 452 9.48 -5.54 9.07
C ALA A 452 10.83 -5.25 9.75
N ASN A 453 10.97 -4.10 10.40
CA ASN A 453 12.19 -3.76 11.15
C ASN A 453 12.46 -4.77 12.28
N ILE A 454 11.44 -5.14 13.04
CA ILE A 454 11.56 -6.11 14.14
C ILE A 454 12.03 -7.48 13.61
N ARG A 455 11.47 -7.91 12.48
CA ARG A 455 11.88 -9.18 11.84
C ARG A 455 13.31 -9.11 11.30
N THR A 456 13.67 -8.01 10.67
CA THR A 456 15.04 -7.78 10.14
C THR A 456 16.07 -7.76 11.28
N ASN A 457 15.79 -7.06 12.36
CA ASN A 457 16.67 -7.01 13.52
C ASN A 457 16.87 -8.41 14.12
N SER A 458 15.83 -9.23 14.11
CA SER A 458 15.89 -10.62 14.54
C SER A 458 16.74 -11.50 13.60
N LEU A 459 16.69 -11.22 12.28
CA LEU A 459 17.56 -11.89 11.31
C LEU A 459 19.04 -11.49 11.49
N ILE A 460 19.28 -10.22 11.75
CA ILE A 460 20.62 -9.68 12.05
C ILE A 460 21.20 -10.40 13.28
N ARG A 461 20.47 -10.45 14.39
CA ARG A 461 20.90 -11.17 15.60
C ARG A 461 21.17 -12.64 15.31
N ARG A 462 20.27 -13.31 14.59
CA ARG A 462 20.41 -14.73 14.26
C ARG A 462 21.65 -15.01 13.46
N GLY A 463 21.93 -14.14 12.48
CA GLY A 463 23.13 -14.23 11.67
C GLY A 463 24.41 -14.06 12.46
N LEU A 464 24.43 -13.25 13.51
CA LEU A 464 25.57 -13.10 14.41
C LEU A 464 25.90 -14.39 15.15
N ALA A 465 24.90 -15.12 15.57
CA ALA A 465 25.05 -16.36 16.35
C ALA A 465 25.27 -17.62 15.48
N SER A 466 25.22 -17.51 14.16
CA SER A 466 25.30 -18.63 13.21
C SER A 466 26.66 -18.70 12.52
N ALA A 467 27.15 -19.90 12.24
CA ALA A 467 28.25 -20.06 11.30
C ALA A 467 27.79 -19.64 9.90
N MET A 468 28.62 -18.98 9.14
CA MET A 468 28.31 -18.49 7.79
C MET A 468 29.44 -18.76 6.80
N SER A 469 29.07 -19.06 5.57
CA SER A 469 29.95 -18.97 4.40
C SER A 469 30.10 -17.52 3.96
N GLU A 470 30.96 -17.25 3.01
CA GLU A 470 31.17 -15.91 2.44
C GLU A 470 29.87 -15.39 1.81
N ASP A 471 29.16 -16.21 1.04
CA ASP A 471 27.88 -15.83 0.41
C ASP A 471 26.76 -15.59 1.43
N GLU A 472 26.75 -16.30 2.54
CA GLU A 472 25.80 -16.06 3.63
C GLU A 472 26.12 -14.76 4.36
N ALA A 473 27.39 -14.44 4.53
CA ALA A 473 27.83 -13.18 5.10
C ALA A 473 27.43 -11.99 4.20
N VAL A 474 27.53 -12.13 2.86
CA VAL A 474 27.01 -11.14 1.91
C VAL A 474 25.50 -10.93 2.12
N ARG A 475 24.73 -12.00 2.20
CA ARG A 475 23.28 -11.92 2.46
C ARG A 475 22.96 -11.31 3.82
N TRP A 476 23.75 -11.60 4.82
CA TRP A 476 23.59 -11.00 6.14
C TRP A 476 23.89 -9.50 6.15
N LEU A 477 24.95 -9.07 5.49
CA LEU A 477 25.29 -7.64 5.33
C LEU A 477 24.22 -6.88 4.52
N ALA A 478 23.52 -7.60 3.65
CA ALA A 478 22.46 -7.07 2.80
C ALA A 478 21.07 -7.00 3.44
N LEU A 479 20.92 -7.32 4.73
CA LEU A 479 19.64 -7.21 5.44
C LEU A 479 19.18 -5.76 5.66
N PHE A 480 19.76 -4.95 4.96
CA PHE A 480 19.60 -3.49 5.00
C PHE A 480 19.17 -2.86 3.73
N GLY A 481 17.68 -3.55 2.41
CA GLY A 481 16.92 -3.55 1.31
C GLY A 481 16.01 -3.35 0.25
N SER A 482 14.25 -3.87 -1.41
CA SER A 482 13.59 -3.92 -2.72
C SER A 482 12.38 -4.17 -3.61
N MET A 483 10.68 -4.38 -5.21
CA MET A 483 10.03 -5.02 -6.35
C MET A 483 8.73 -4.90 -7.14
N PRO A 484 7.55 -5.55 -8.61
CA PRO A 484 6.45 -5.27 -9.65
C PRO A 484 5.13 -5.98 -10.10
N ARG A 485 3.83 -5.81 -11.31
CA ARG A 485 3.20 -5.95 -12.65
C ARG A 485 1.73 -6.38 -13.10
N PRO A 486 0.82 -6.67 -14.59
CA PRO A 486 -0.09 -6.24 -15.70
C PRO A 486 -1.37 -6.85 -16.33
N LYS A 487 -2.34 -6.34 -17.57
CA LYS A 487 -3.14 -6.72 -18.87
C LYS A 487 -4.48 -5.97 -19.24
N ASP A 488 -5.18 -5.52 -20.40
CA ASP A 488 -5.96 -5.64 -21.65
C ASP A 488 -6.80 -4.42 -22.25
N LYS A 489 -7.77 -4.41 -23.19
CA LYS A 489 -8.25 -3.58 -24.34
C LYS A 489 -8.93 -2.22 -24.08
N LEU A 490 -8.71 -1.18 -24.97
CA LEU A 490 -9.16 0.22 -24.82
C LEU A 490 -9.92 0.78 -26.03
N GLU A 491 -10.91 1.64 -25.78
CA GLU A 491 -11.54 2.51 -26.78
C GLU A 491 -10.66 3.75 -27.02
N THR A 492 -9.51 3.55 -27.64
CA THR A 492 -8.44 4.55 -27.70
C THR A 492 -8.86 5.90 -28.29
N THR A 493 -9.83 5.90 -29.22
CA THR A 493 -10.35 7.12 -29.86
C THR A 493 -11.23 7.98 -28.94
N GLN A 494 -11.63 7.45 -27.79
CA GLN A 494 -12.43 8.14 -26.77
C GLN A 494 -11.58 8.70 -25.62
N ILE A 495 -10.29 8.37 -25.61
CA ILE A 495 -9.35 8.71 -24.56
C ILE A 495 -8.43 9.83 -25.01
N GLN A 496 -8.19 10.83 -24.16
CA GLN A 496 -7.26 11.91 -24.49
C GLN A 496 -5.83 11.39 -24.72
N SER A 497 -5.18 11.87 -25.75
CA SER A 497 -3.89 11.35 -26.24
C SER A 497 -2.73 11.40 -25.26
N LEU A 498 -2.81 12.25 -24.25
CA LEU A 498 -1.79 12.36 -23.19
C LEU A 498 -1.54 11.03 -22.48
N VAL A 499 -2.59 10.21 -22.30
CA VAL A 499 -2.54 8.89 -21.67
C VAL A 499 -1.57 7.93 -22.38
N PHE A 500 -1.37 8.09 -23.66
CA PHE A 500 -0.60 7.16 -24.49
C PHE A 500 0.89 7.51 -24.68
N GLY A 501 1.40 8.54 -24.04
CA GLY A 501 2.84 8.79 -24.07
C GLY A 501 3.34 10.23 -24.04
N GLY A 502 2.59 11.13 -23.42
CA GLY A 502 3.05 12.50 -23.12
C GLY A 502 3.32 13.38 -24.31
N LEU A 503 2.77 13.05 -25.49
CA LEU A 503 2.89 13.83 -26.73
C LEU A 503 4.33 14.24 -27.07
N GLY A 504 5.31 13.38 -26.81
CA GLY A 504 6.73 13.67 -26.97
C GLY A 504 7.20 13.94 -28.42
N PHE A 505 6.35 13.69 -29.42
CA PHE A 505 6.59 14.07 -30.82
C PHE A 505 6.22 15.54 -31.10
N LYS A 506 5.54 16.22 -30.16
CA LYS A 506 5.30 17.67 -30.12
C LYS A 506 6.32 18.30 -29.15
N PRO A 507 7.43 18.84 -29.64
CA PRO A 507 8.54 19.23 -28.77
C PRO A 507 8.22 20.42 -27.88
N TYR A 508 7.44 21.37 -28.36
CA TYR A 508 7.12 22.60 -27.63
C TYR A 508 5.86 22.43 -26.81
N GLY A 509 5.77 23.11 -25.68
CA GLY A 509 4.58 23.00 -24.85
C GLY A 509 4.44 24.11 -23.83
N GLU A 510 3.23 24.29 -23.35
CA GLU A 510 2.86 25.25 -22.33
C GLU A 510 1.78 24.69 -21.41
N PHE A 511 1.91 24.99 -20.15
CA PHE A 511 0.93 24.69 -19.12
C PHE A 511 0.25 25.98 -18.69
N VAL A 512 -1.08 25.95 -18.57
CA VAL A 512 -1.85 27.05 -18.04
C VAL A 512 -3.03 26.57 -17.22
N THR A 513 -3.30 27.22 -16.08
CA THR A 513 -4.54 27.03 -15.32
C THR A 513 -5.58 28.03 -15.79
N ILE A 514 -6.84 27.63 -15.73
CA ILE A 514 -7.98 28.52 -16.02
C ILE A 514 -8.90 28.58 -14.82
N GLU A 515 -9.33 29.75 -14.51
CA GLU A 515 -10.45 30.04 -13.62
C GLU A 515 -11.69 30.36 -14.48
N LEU A 516 -12.71 29.50 -14.39
CA LEU A 516 -13.97 29.65 -15.09
C LEU A 516 -14.88 30.67 -14.40
N GLY A 517 -15.69 31.35 -15.16
CA GLY A 517 -16.71 32.26 -14.65
C GLY A 517 -17.83 31.54 -13.88
N ALA A 518 -18.73 32.32 -13.27
CA ALA A 518 -19.88 31.76 -12.55
C ALA A 518 -21.02 31.29 -13.48
N ASP A 519 -21.06 31.74 -14.73
CA ASP A 519 -22.10 31.38 -15.69
C ASP A 519 -21.80 30.03 -16.36
N ARG A 520 -22.59 29.03 -15.99
CA ARG A 520 -22.48 27.66 -16.54
C ARG A 520 -22.70 27.60 -18.06
N SER A 521 -23.60 28.41 -18.59
CA SER A 521 -23.89 28.46 -20.02
C SER A 521 -22.68 28.98 -20.80
N ALA A 522 -22.04 30.05 -20.30
CA ALA A 522 -20.81 30.58 -20.88
C ALA A 522 -19.65 29.57 -20.81
N ASN A 523 -19.50 28.88 -19.67
CA ASN A 523 -18.46 27.85 -19.52
C ASN A 523 -18.65 26.66 -20.49
N ARG A 524 -19.88 26.23 -20.74
CA ARG A 524 -20.20 25.19 -21.72
C ARG A 524 -19.93 25.65 -23.16
N ALA A 525 -20.29 26.90 -23.49
CA ALA A 525 -19.99 27.48 -24.78
C ALA A 525 -18.47 27.57 -25.01
N TRP A 526 -17.70 27.91 -23.97
CA TRP A 526 -16.24 27.83 -23.97
C TRP A 526 -15.76 26.41 -24.29
N LEU A 527 -16.28 25.41 -23.56
CA LEU A 527 -15.89 24.00 -23.76
C LEU A 527 -16.22 23.54 -25.19
N THR A 528 -17.43 23.85 -25.68
CA THR A 528 -17.84 23.52 -27.06
C THR A 528 -16.88 24.11 -28.07
N ALA A 529 -16.44 25.37 -27.91
CA ALA A 529 -15.52 26.04 -28.82
C ALA A 529 -14.08 25.48 -28.71
N ALA A 530 -13.66 24.93 -27.56
CA ALA A 530 -12.35 24.34 -27.33
C ALA A 530 -12.26 22.85 -27.75
N MET A 531 -13.39 22.13 -27.81
CA MET A 531 -13.46 20.69 -28.15
C MET A 531 -12.68 20.29 -29.41
N PRO A 532 -12.69 21.05 -30.54
CA PRO A 532 -11.94 20.68 -31.74
C PRO A 532 -10.43 20.59 -31.55
N ASP A 533 -9.88 21.31 -30.58
CA ASP A 533 -8.44 21.34 -30.30
C ASP A 533 -7.99 20.26 -29.33
N ILE A 534 -8.93 19.62 -28.61
CA ILE A 534 -8.61 18.56 -27.64
C ILE A 534 -8.14 17.30 -28.36
N ALA A 535 -6.96 16.85 -28.01
CA ALA A 535 -6.32 15.69 -28.63
C ALA A 535 -6.87 14.37 -28.09
N PHE A 536 -7.64 13.67 -28.91
CA PHE A 536 -8.00 12.25 -28.71
C PHE A 536 -7.14 11.34 -29.58
N ASN A 537 -6.99 10.08 -29.21
CA ASN A 537 -6.15 9.14 -29.96
C ASN A 537 -6.90 8.58 -31.20
N ASP A 538 -7.40 9.49 -32.03
CA ASP A 538 -8.12 9.24 -33.28
C ASP A 538 -7.26 9.42 -34.53
N GLY A 539 -5.96 9.69 -34.35
CA GLY A 539 -5.00 9.92 -35.43
C GLY A 539 -4.91 11.38 -35.94
N ARG A 540 -5.92 12.21 -35.70
CA ARG A 540 -5.94 13.61 -36.20
C ARG A 540 -4.93 14.49 -35.44
N TYR A 541 -4.77 14.27 -34.13
CA TYR A 541 -3.87 15.04 -33.29
C TYR A 541 -2.40 15.01 -33.73
N ALA A 542 -1.99 13.97 -34.45
CA ALA A 542 -0.62 13.84 -34.93
C ALA A 542 -0.32 14.83 -36.07
N GLN A 543 -1.33 15.23 -36.85
CA GLN A 543 -1.24 16.12 -38.01
C GLN A 543 -1.50 17.59 -37.64
N ALA A 544 -2.20 17.85 -36.55
CA ALA A 544 -2.48 19.22 -36.11
C ALA A 544 -1.17 19.91 -35.65
N PRO A 545 -0.93 21.20 -36.05
CA PRO A 545 0.31 21.91 -35.67
C PRO A 545 0.44 22.14 -34.18
N ALA A 546 -0.68 22.31 -33.49
CA ALA A 546 -0.75 22.32 -32.01
C ALA A 546 -2.01 21.59 -31.54
N VAL A 547 -1.99 21.09 -30.31
CA VAL A 547 -3.06 20.32 -29.68
C VAL A 547 -3.23 20.69 -28.21
N LEU A 548 -4.45 20.52 -27.73
CA LEU A 548 -4.85 20.78 -26.35
C LEU A 548 -5.10 19.47 -25.60
N THR A 549 -4.65 19.39 -24.36
CA THR A 549 -5.15 18.43 -23.38
C THR A 549 -5.87 19.20 -22.27
N LEU A 550 -7.07 18.77 -21.92
CA LEU A 550 -7.92 19.40 -20.93
C LEU A 550 -8.13 18.49 -19.73
N ALA A 551 -7.80 19.01 -18.56
CA ALA A 551 -8.10 18.36 -17.28
C ALA A 551 -8.83 19.34 -16.36
N ALA A 552 -9.73 18.85 -15.50
CA ALA A 552 -10.58 19.67 -14.65
C ALA A 552 -10.42 19.29 -13.18
N THR A 553 -10.49 20.27 -12.27
CA THR A 553 -10.70 20.03 -10.84
C THR A 553 -12.17 19.69 -10.56
N ALA A 554 -12.50 19.32 -9.32
CA ALA A 554 -13.88 19.13 -8.88
C ALA A 554 -14.71 20.40 -9.08
N SER A 555 -14.16 21.56 -8.74
CA SER A 555 -14.77 22.89 -8.98
C SER A 555 -14.98 23.15 -10.47
N GLY A 556 -14.00 22.81 -11.30
CA GLY A 556 -14.10 22.96 -12.75
C GLY A 556 -15.21 22.10 -13.35
N LEU A 557 -15.33 20.83 -12.94
CA LEU A 557 -16.43 19.96 -13.40
C LEU A 557 -17.80 20.50 -12.95
N GLU A 558 -17.92 21.04 -11.75
CA GLU A 558 -19.15 21.67 -11.26
C GLU A 558 -19.51 22.89 -12.09
N LYS A 559 -18.57 23.77 -12.36
CA LYS A 559 -18.76 24.98 -13.18
C LYS A 559 -19.05 24.65 -14.65
N LEU A 560 -18.57 23.52 -15.17
CA LEU A 560 -18.94 23.00 -16.49
C LEU A 560 -20.32 22.33 -16.50
N GLY A 561 -20.96 22.14 -15.32
CA GLY A 561 -22.33 21.68 -15.22
C GLY A 561 -22.50 20.26 -14.71
N LEU A 562 -21.46 19.61 -14.18
CA LEU A 562 -21.61 18.31 -13.52
C LEU A 562 -22.41 18.49 -12.21
N PRO A 563 -23.51 17.74 -12.01
CA PRO A 563 -24.31 17.84 -10.81
C PRO A 563 -23.54 17.43 -9.54
N PRO A 564 -23.85 18.02 -8.36
CA PRO A 564 -23.23 17.66 -7.09
C PRO A 564 -23.29 16.17 -6.75
N GLN A 565 -24.37 15.50 -7.16
CA GLN A 565 -24.55 14.04 -6.99
C GLN A 565 -23.49 13.25 -7.76
N GLY A 566 -23.14 13.69 -8.96
CA GLY A 566 -22.05 13.09 -9.74
C GLY A 566 -20.69 13.36 -9.12
N LEU A 567 -20.43 14.61 -8.64
CA LEU A 567 -19.19 14.96 -7.97
C LEU A 567 -18.98 14.15 -6.68
N ALA A 568 -20.03 13.88 -5.93
CA ALA A 568 -19.95 13.09 -4.69
C ALA A 568 -19.47 11.64 -4.92
N THR A 569 -19.50 11.14 -6.15
CA THR A 569 -19.03 9.79 -6.50
C THR A 569 -17.55 9.73 -6.87
N PHE A 570 -16.89 10.88 -7.03
CA PHE A 570 -15.44 10.93 -7.24
C PHE A 570 -14.65 10.57 -5.98
N PRO A 571 -13.39 10.06 -6.11
CA PRO A 571 -12.51 9.80 -4.97
C PRO A 571 -12.32 11.03 -4.09
N HIS A 572 -12.19 10.81 -2.79
CA HIS A 572 -12.02 11.90 -1.82
C HIS A 572 -10.75 12.73 -2.09
N ALA A 573 -9.64 12.09 -2.49
CA ALA A 573 -8.43 12.81 -2.86
C ALA A 573 -8.69 13.87 -3.94
N PHE A 574 -9.44 13.50 -4.97
CA PHE A 574 -9.78 14.41 -6.07
C PHE A 574 -10.68 15.56 -5.61
N THR A 575 -11.74 15.26 -4.86
CA THR A 575 -12.70 16.29 -4.42
C THR A 575 -12.15 17.23 -3.36
N ALA A 576 -11.22 16.75 -2.51
CA ALA A 576 -10.52 17.57 -1.51
C ALA A 576 -9.42 18.43 -2.14
N GLY A 577 -8.84 18.00 -3.25
CA GLY A 577 -7.68 18.63 -3.88
C GLY A 577 -6.34 18.34 -3.19
N MET A 578 -5.23 18.62 -3.86
CA MET A 578 -3.88 18.36 -3.36
C MET A 578 -3.51 19.25 -2.16
N ALA A 579 -4.01 20.50 -2.15
CA ALA A 579 -3.88 21.41 -1.04
C ALA A 579 -4.99 21.23 0.03
N GLY A 580 -5.77 20.15 -0.05
CA GLY A 580 -6.83 19.82 0.89
C GLY A 580 -6.33 19.40 2.26
N PRO A 581 -7.19 19.41 3.29
CA PRO A 581 -6.82 19.10 4.67
C PRO A 581 -6.15 17.72 4.80
N GLY A 582 -4.97 17.70 5.43
CA GLY A 582 -4.18 16.49 5.70
C GLY A 582 -3.39 15.92 4.51
N ARG A 583 -3.53 16.49 3.32
CA ARG A 583 -2.76 16.06 2.15
C ARG A 583 -1.30 16.48 2.22
N ASP A 584 -1.02 17.62 2.82
CA ASP A 584 0.33 18.08 3.14
C ASP A 584 1.15 17.02 3.86
N ARG A 585 0.58 16.36 4.87
CA ARG A 585 1.23 15.27 5.61
C ARG A 585 1.35 13.97 4.82
N ILE A 586 0.32 13.62 4.05
CA ILE A 586 0.34 12.43 3.19
C ILE A 586 1.44 12.55 2.14
N LEU A 587 1.61 13.73 1.58
CA LEU A 587 2.58 13.99 0.52
C LEU A 587 3.97 14.36 1.02
N GLY A 588 4.11 14.69 2.31
CA GLY A 588 5.35 15.24 2.87
C GLY A 588 5.58 16.70 2.46
N ASP A 589 4.52 17.41 2.08
CA ASP A 589 4.57 18.81 1.65
C ASP A 589 4.54 19.73 2.88
N ILE A 590 5.60 19.71 3.67
CA ILE A 590 5.77 20.47 4.91
C ILE A 590 6.94 21.46 4.79
N GLY A 591 7.01 22.44 5.68
CA GLY A 591 8.08 23.44 5.71
C GLY A 591 8.14 24.26 4.43
N GLU A 592 9.23 24.27 3.71
CA GLU A 592 9.39 25.00 2.44
C GLU A 592 8.48 24.46 1.34
N ASN A 593 8.09 23.19 1.43
CA ASN A 593 7.18 22.53 0.49
C ASN A 593 5.70 22.71 0.83
N ALA A 594 5.37 23.33 1.96
CA ALA A 594 4.01 23.47 2.44
C ALA A 594 3.12 24.27 1.47
N PRO A 595 1.81 23.93 1.36
CA PRO A 595 0.90 24.54 0.39
C PRO A 595 0.80 26.07 0.46
N GLU A 596 1.05 26.68 1.60
CA GLU A 596 1.10 28.13 1.76
C GLU A 596 2.26 28.80 1.02
N ASN A 597 3.29 28.04 0.64
CA ASN A 597 4.45 28.52 -0.12
C ASN A 597 4.33 28.27 -1.62
N TRP A 598 3.22 27.68 -2.07
CA TRP A 598 3.03 27.37 -3.48
C TRP A 598 2.67 28.61 -4.30
N TRP A 599 3.13 28.67 -5.52
CA TRP A 599 2.81 29.74 -6.46
C TRP A 599 1.39 29.58 -7.02
N TRP A 600 0.86 28.35 -7.04
CA TRP A 600 -0.47 27.99 -7.46
C TRP A 600 -0.92 26.64 -6.86
N ALA A 601 -2.23 26.42 -6.76
CA ALA A 601 -2.81 25.16 -6.31
C ALA A 601 -4.09 24.85 -7.10
N ASP A 602 -4.59 23.61 -7.01
CA ASP A 602 -5.91 23.23 -7.54
C ASP A 602 -7.04 24.04 -6.91
N LYS A 603 -6.86 24.50 -5.69
CA LYS A 603 -7.78 25.49 -5.07
C LYS A 603 -7.55 26.85 -5.72
N GLY A 604 -8.43 27.21 -6.65
CA GLY A 604 -8.35 28.45 -7.44
C GLY A 604 -8.05 28.22 -8.93
N ALA A 605 -7.85 26.97 -9.32
CA ALA A 605 -7.80 26.54 -10.70
C ALA A 605 -8.99 25.61 -11.01
N ASP A 606 -9.82 25.96 -11.98
CA ASP A 606 -10.91 25.09 -12.44
C ASP A 606 -10.46 24.10 -13.49
N LEU A 607 -9.61 24.54 -14.40
CA LEU A 607 -9.05 23.70 -15.46
C LEU A 607 -7.52 23.80 -15.47
N ALA A 608 -6.88 22.70 -15.87
CA ALA A 608 -5.49 22.64 -16.28
C ALA A 608 -5.43 22.31 -17.78
N LEU A 609 -4.81 23.17 -18.53
CA LEU A 609 -4.58 22.96 -19.95
C LEU A 609 -3.11 22.69 -20.23
N LEU A 610 -2.85 21.69 -21.05
CA LEU A 610 -1.54 21.38 -21.58
C LEU A 610 -1.60 21.54 -23.09
N ILE A 611 -0.91 22.53 -23.61
CA ILE A 611 -0.83 22.82 -25.03
C ILE A 611 0.51 22.34 -25.56
N TYR A 612 0.50 21.53 -26.61
CA TYR A 612 1.69 20.98 -27.25
C TYR A 612 1.70 21.25 -28.74
N GLY A 613 2.84 21.60 -29.30
CA GLY A 613 2.96 21.97 -30.72
C GLY A 613 4.28 21.57 -31.40
N ASP A 614 4.27 21.63 -32.70
CA ASP A 614 5.43 21.35 -33.54
C ASP A 614 6.43 22.52 -33.56
N SER A 615 5.95 23.71 -33.20
CA SER A 615 6.76 24.94 -33.09
C SER A 615 6.23 25.85 -31.96
N ASP A 616 7.03 26.79 -31.52
CA ASP A 616 6.63 27.83 -30.56
C ASP A 616 5.46 28.67 -31.10
N ASP A 617 5.49 29.06 -32.38
CA ASP A 617 4.45 29.84 -33.03
C ASP A 617 3.10 29.11 -33.02
N ALA A 618 3.12 27.78 -33.23
CA ALA A 618 1.90 26.96 -33.18
C ALA A 618 1.32 26.91 -31.76
N VAL A 619 2.16 26.77 -30.75
CA VAL A 619 1.75 26.82 -29.32
C VAL A 619 1.19 28.21 -28.99
N ALA A 620 1.89 29.27 -29.33
CA ALA A 620 1.47 30.66 -29.08
C ALA A 620 0.14 31.00 -29.78
N SER A 621 -0.04 30.54 -31.01
CA SER A 621 -1.28 30.73 -31.76
C SER A 621 -2.48 30.06 -31.07
N LEU A 622 -2.33 28.80 -30.64
CA LEU A 622 -3.39 28.09 -29.92
C LEU A 622 -3.64 28.71 -28.54
N MET A 623 -2.59 29.12 -27.81
CA MET A 623 -2.69 29.84 -26.53
C MET A 623 -3.53 31.12 -26.69
N SER A 624 -3.20 31.96 -27.65
CA SER A 624 -3.92 33.23 -27.90
C SER A 624 -5.39 32.97 -28.26
N ARG A 625 -5.68 31.91 -29.00
CA ARG A 625 -7.06 31.49 -29.30
C ARG A 625 -7.80 31.07 -28.02
N ILE A 626 -7.21 30.24 -27.20
CA ILE A 626 -7.82 29.79 -25.93
C ILE A 626 -8.00 30.96 -24.96
N GLU A 627 -7.05 31.87 -24.91
CA GLU A 627 -7.15 33.09 -24.07
C GLU A 627 -8.31 33.96 -24.53
N THR A 628 -8.47 34.16 -25.85
CA THR A 628 -9.60 34.89 -26.41
C THR A 628 -10.93 34.22 -26.07
N LEU A 629 -11.01 32.89 -26.15
CA LEU A 629 -12.22 32.14 -25.74
C LEU A 629 -12.51 32.34 -24.25
N CYS A 630 -11.50 32.33 -23.39
CA CYS A 630 -11.66 32.61 -21.96
C CYS A 630 -12.24 34.00 -21.72
N GLN A 631 -11.68 35.02 -22.35
CA GLN A 631 -12.16 36.40 -22.24
C GLN A 631 -13.61 36.59 -22.70
N VAL A 632 -13.98 35.98 -23.85
CA VAL A 632 -15.34 36.02 -24.40
C VAL A 632 -16.36 35.35 -23.47
N HIS A 633 -15.96 34.26 -22.78
CA HIS A 633 -16.87 33.48 -21.95
C HIS A 633 -16.69 33.75 -20.43
N GLY A 634 -15.99 34.84 -20.04
CA GLY A 634 -15.87 35.28 -18.67
C GLY A 634 -14.92 34.46 -17.79
N GLY A 635 -14.07 33.66 -18.40
CA GLY A 635 -12.96 32.97 -17.75
C GLY A 635 -11.68 33.80 -17.77
N ARG A 636 -10.66 33.37 -17.01
CA ARG A 636 -9.35 34.01 -17.02
C ARG A 636 -8.22 32.99 -16.91
N PHE A 637 -7.07 33.32 -17.46
CA PHE A 637 -5.85 32.56 -17.25
C PHE A 637 -5.34 32.79 -15.82
N GLY A 638 -4.93 31.72 -15.19
CA GLY A 638 -4.25 31.75 -13.90
C GLY A 638 -2.73 31.59 -14.08
N HIS A 639 -2.16 30.57 -13.47
CA HIS A 639 -0.74 30.28 -13.55
C HIS A 639 -0.33 29.74 -14.90
N GLN A 640 0.75 30.23 -15.47
CA GLN A 640 1.26 29.87 -16.79
C GLN A 640 2.73 29.52 -16.75
N ILE A 641 3.13 28.43 -17.37
CA ILE A 641 4.52 27.96 -17.44
C ILE A 641 4.84 27.46 -18.83
N ARG A 642 5.90 27.99 -19.41
CA ARG A 642 6.51 27.46 -20.64
C ARG A 642 7.33 26.21 -20.31
N LEU A 643 7.04 25.13 -21.01
CA LEU A 643 7.75 23.86 -20.85
C LEU A 643 8.99 23.82 -21.73
N THR A 644 10.07 23.27 -21.22
CA THR A 644 11.31 23.10 -21.99
C THR A 644 11.06 22.19 -23.19
N PRO A 645 11.50 22.58 -24.39
CA PRO A 645 11.35 21.73 -25.57
C PRO A 645 12.02 20.37 -25.40
N VAL A 646 11.35 19.32 -25.80
CA VAL A 646 11.89 17.95 -25.70
C VAL A 646 12.49 17.48 -27.02
N GLY A 647 13.60 16.74 -26.94
CA GLY A 647 14.20 16.11 -28.08
C GLY A 647 13.36 14.96 -28.67
N LYS A 648 13.70 14.54 -29.88
CA LYS A 648 12.94 13.52 -30.64
C LYS A 648 13.09 12.11 -30.10
N THR A 649 14.19 11.82 -29.44
CA THR A 649 14.48 10.49 -28.87
C THR A 649 14.35 10.51 -27.35
N VAL A 650 14.25 9.35 -26.73
CA VAL A 650 14.21 9.25 -25.27
C VAL A 650 15.52 9.73 -24.65
N SER A 651 16.65 9.48 -25.31
CA SER A 651 17.97 9.93 -24.86
C SER A 651 18.16 11.46 -24.87
N ASP A 652 17.33 12.17 -25.62
CA ASP A 652 17.35 13.63 -25.68
C ASP A 652 16.49 14.30 -24.59
N ARG A 653 15.75 13.50 -23.80
CA ARG A 653 14.87 13.97 -22.72
C ARG A 653 15.64 14.03 -21.42
N ILE A 654 16.40 15.04 -21.24
CA ILE A 654 17.24 15.25 -20.06
C ILE A 654 16.52 16.21 -19.12
N GLU A 655 16.34 15.78 -17.86
CA GLU A 655 15.81 16.64 -16.80
C GLU A 655 16.93 17.50 -16.19
N PRO A 656 16.63 18.56 -15.40
CA PRO A 656 17.62 19.53 -14.97
C PRO A 656 18.84 19.00 -14.19
N PHE A 657 18.74 17.88 -13.45
CA PHE A 657 19.89 17.24 -12.83
C PHE A 657 20.81 16.51 -13.82
N GLY A 658 20.40 16.42 -15.08
CA GLY A 658 21.17 15.84 -16.18
C GLY A 658 20.88 14.37 -16.46
N PHE A 659 19.85 13.79 -15.88
CA PHE A 659 19.44 12.39 -16.13
C PHE A 659 18.42 12.28 -17.26
N VAL A 660 18.52 11.21 -18.07
CA VAL A 660 17.51 10.89 -19.08
C VAL A 660 16.22 10.45 -18.39
N ASP A 661 15.12 11.18 -18.64
CA ASP A 661 13.78 10.85 -18.12
C ASP A 661 12.96 10.01 -19.10
N GLY A 662 11.92 9.38 -18.57
CA GLY A 662 10.96 8.59 -19.35
C GLY A 662 11.42 7.18 -19.72
N VAL A 663 12.54 6.70 -19.19
CA VAL A 663 13.09 5.36 -19.47
C VAL A 663 12.17 4.25 -18.96
N SER A 664 11.70 4.36 -17.72
CA SER A 664 10.88 3.33 -17.06
C SER A 664 9.41 3.72 -17.06
N GLN A 665 8.76 3.60 -18.22
CA GLN A 665 7.32 3.83 -18.36
C GLN A 665 6.54 2.52 -18.47
N PRO A 666 5.40 2.39 -17.81
CA PRO A 666 4.47 1.30 -18.07
C PRO A 666 3.91 1.41 -19.49
N ALA A 667 3.61 0.28 -20.08
CA ALA A 667 2.90 0.18 -21.35
C ALA A 667 1.49 -0.37 -21.06
N ILE A 668 0.47 0.36 -21.47
CA ILE A 668 -0.92 -0.06 -21.29
C ILE A 668 -1.22 -1.18 -22.30
N ARG A 669 -1.74 -2.31 -21.82
CA ARG A 669 -2.17 -3.41 -22.67
C ARG A 669 -3.31 -2.96 -23.61
N GLY A 670 -3.32 -3.45 -24.83
CA GLY A 670 -4.27 -3.02 -25.86
C GLY A 670 -3.88 -1.77 -26.64
N THR A 671 -2.80 -1.08 -26.24
CA THR A 671 -2.23 0.03 -26.99
C THR A 671 -1.15 -0.42 -27.97
N TYR A 672 -0.85 0.40 -28.99
CA TYR A 672 0.25 0.18 -29.92
C TYR A 672 1.60 0.02 -29.21
N ARG A 673 1.84 0.80 -28.17
CA ARG A 673 3.02 0.71 -27.32
C ARG A 673 3.07 -0.60 -26.54
N GLY A 674 1.93 -1.04 -26.03
CA GLY A 674 1.77 -2.32 -25.36
C GLY A 674 1.97 -3.52 -26.30
N LEU A 675 1.58 -3.39 -27.55
CA LEU A 675 1.81 -4.42 -28.57
C LEU A 675 3.28 -4.51 -29.02
N ARG A 676 3.99 -3.40 -29.08
CA ARG A 676 5.41 -3.34 -29.48
C ARG A 676 6.37 -3.64 -28.33
N ASN A 677 6.12 -3.18 -27.15
CA ASN A 677 6.89 -3.47 -25.95
C ASN A 677 6.39 -4.78 -25.37
N SER A 678 6.90 -5.83 -25.84
CA SER A 678 6.55 -7.18 -25.39
C SER A 678 7.26 -7.60 -24.10
N ASP A 679 7.91 -6.68 -23.38
CA ASP A 679 8.45 -7.00 -22.07
C ASP A 679 7.31 -7.11 -21.07
N PRO A 680 7.03 -8.35 -20.62
CA PRO A 680 5.90 -8.57 -19.72
C PRO A 680 5.98 -7.77 -18.42
N ILE A 681 7.16 -7.32 -17.98
CA ILE A 681 7.29 -6.59 -16.71
C ILE A 681 6.80 -5.14 -16.79
N HIS A 682 6.63 -4.58 -17.97
CA HIS A 682 6.14 -3.20 -18.15
C HIS A 682 4.73 -3.12 -18.67
N LEU A 683 4.12 -4.26 -18.97
CA LEU A 683 2.79 -4.34 -19.53
C LEU A 683 1.75 -4.31 -18.39
N VAL A 684 0.97 -3.25 -18.32
CA VAL A 684 0.02 -2.95 -17.23
C VAL A 684 -1.41 -2.91 -17.78
N GLU A 685 -2.36 -3.39 -16.96
CA GLU A 685 -3.77 -3.39 -17.34
C GLU A 685 -4.32 -1.97 -17.52
N PRO A 686 -5.24 -1.78 -18.48
CA PRO A 686 -5.80 -0.46 -18.72
C PRO A 686 -6.46 0.17 -17.50
N GLY A 687 -7.17 -0.58 -16.68
CA GLY A 687 -7.88 -0.07 -15.51
C GLY A 687 -7.01 0.53 -14.43
N GLU A 688 -5.69 0.35 -14.50
CA GLU A 688 -4.76 1.04 -13.63
C GLU A 688 -4.53 2.51 -14.03
N PHE A 689 -4.93 2.89 -15.23
CA PHE A 689 -4.72 4.26 -15.75
C PHE A 689 -5.97 4.90 -16.32
N VAL A 690 -6.89 4.10 -16.82
CA VAL A 690 -8.11 4.56 -17.49
C VAL A 690 -9.33 3.92 -16.85
N LEU A 691 -10.25 4.73 -16.37
CA LEU A 691 -11.46 4.26 -15.70
C LEU A 691 -12.41 3.53 -16.66
N GLY A 692 -13.11 2.53 -16.15
CA GLY A 692 -14.04 1.71 -16.91
C GLY A 692 -13.44 0.43 -17.51
N TYR A 693 -12.21 0.09 -17.17
CA TYR A 693 -11.49 -1.08 -17.69
C TYR A 693 -10.95 -1.97 -16.57
N PRO A 694 -10.67 -3.26 -16.84
CA PRO A 694 -10.10 -4.17 -15.86
C PRO A 694 -8.73 -3.71 -15.36
N ASP A 695 -8.54 -3.84 -14.04
CA ASP A 695 -7.27 -3.64 -13.34
C ASP A 695 -6.41 -4.93 -13.36
N ASN A 696 -5.24 -4.90 -12.75
CA ASN A 696 -4.33 -6.05 -12.68
C ASN A 696 -4.88 -7.26 -11.89
N ARG A 697 -6.05 -7.16 -11.28
CA ARG A 697 -6.80 -8.27 -10.67
C ARG A 697 -7.87 -8.83 -11.60
N GLY A 698 -8.08 -8.20 -12.76
CA GLY A 698 -9.15 -8.53 -13.68
C GLY A 698 -10.52 -7.97 -13.30
N ASN A 699 -10.59 -7.10 -12.29
CA ASN A 699 -11.81 -6.42 -11.88
C ASN A 699 -11.84 -5.02 -12.50
N VAL A 700 -13.02 -4.54 -12.87
CA VAL A 700 -13.21 -3.13 -13.23
C VAL A 700 -13.32 -2.32 -11.92
N PRO A 701 -12.35 -1.44 -11.61
CA PRO A 701 -12.46 -0.59 -10.43
C PRO A 701 -13.69 0.31 -10.52
N PRO A 702 -14.34 0.63 -9.41
CA PRO A 702 -15.41 1.61 -9.42
C PRO A 702 -14.91 2.97 -9.89
N GLY A 703 -15.73 3.65 -10.66
CA GLY A 703 -15.47 5.00 -11.15
C GLY A 703 -16.65 5.93 -10.85
N PRO A 704 -16.49 7.22 -11.12
CA PRO A 704 -17.55 8.18 -10.90
C PRO A 704 -18.78 7.89 -11.74
N THR A 705 -19.95 8.05 -11.14
CA THR A 705 -21.26 7.78 -11.78
C THR A 705 -22.23 8.95 -11.61
N LEU A 706 -23.29 8.92 -12.40
CA LEU A 706 -24.39 9.88 -12.39
C LEU A 706 -25.71 9.15 -12.54
N ASP A 707 -26.76 9.65 -11.92
CA ASP A 707 -28.11 9.10 -12.06
C ASP A 707 -28.60 9.22 -13.52
N ALA A 708 -29.30 8.20 -14.02
CA ALA A 708 -29.82 8.18 -15.38
C ALA A 708 -30.80 9.33 -15.69
N SER A 709 -31.44 9.91 -14.68
CA SER A 709 -32.34 11.07 -14.84
C SER A 709 -31.63 12.33 -15.38
N PHE A 710 -30.31 12.43 -15.19
CA PHE A 710 -29.48 13.50 -15.73
C PHE A 710 -28.99 13.26 -17.16
N ASP A 711 -29.21 12.05 -17.71
CA ASP A 711 -28.77 11.66 -19.06
C ASP A 711 -29.94 11.13 -19.90
N ALA A 712 -30.94 11.97 -20.09
CA ALA A 712 -32.17 11.63 -20.86
C ALA A 712 -31.87 11.18 -22.30
N ASP A 713 -30.80 11.71 -22.89
CA ASP A 713 -30.38 11.39 -24.27
C ASP A 713 -29.53 10.12 -24.38
N LEU A 714 -29.28 9.43 -23.28
CA LEU A 714 -28.48 8.19 -23.22
C LEU A 714 -27.07 8.32 -23.83
N ARG A 715 -26.39 9.43 -23.57
CA ARG A 715 -25.08 9.74 -24.14
C ARG A 715 -23.92 9.11 -23.36
N LEU A 716 -24.12 8.88 -22.05
CA LEU A 716 -23.13 8.29 -21.18
C LEU A 716 -23.29 6.76 -21.12
N PRO A 717 -22.19 6.01 -20.99
CA PRO A 717 -22.28 4.56 -20.87
C PRO A 717 -23.03 4.14 -19.62
N ILE A 718 -23.80 3.06 -19.72
CA ILE A 718 -24.47 2.45 -18.59
C ILE A 718 -23.42 1.70 -17.75
N ALA A 719 -23.45 1.84 -16.43
CA ALA A 719 -22.64 1.01 -15.54
C ALA A 719 -23.15 -0.43 -15.57
N GLY A 720 -22.30 -1.37 -15.96
CA GLY A 720 -22.64 -2.80 -15.96
C GLY A 720 -22.70 -3.36 -14.53
N GLN A 721 -23.48 -4.41 -14.34
CA GLN A 721 -23.54 -5.13 -13.05
C GLN A 721 -22.18 -5.71 -12.64
N ASP A 722 -21.32 -5.99 -13.60
CA ASP A 722 -19.96 -6.53 -13.39
C ASP A 722 -18.92 -5.45 -13.07
N GLN A 723 -19.30 -4.18 -13.08
CA GLN A 723 -18.36 -3.05 -12.92
C GLN A 723 -18.34 -2.45 -11.50
N GLY A 724 -18.84 -3.14 -10.51
CA GLY A 724 -18.82 -2.70 -9.13
C GLY A 724 -19.75 -1.53 -8.78
N PHE A 725 -20.55 -1.06 -9.76
CA PHE A 725 -21.49 0.05 -9.59
C PHE A 725 -22.94 -0.39 -9.33
N SER A 726 -23.17 -1.68 -9.18
CA SER A 726 -24.51 -2.23 -8.83
C SER A 726 -25.12 -1.63 -7.56
N GLU A 727 -24.39 -0.78 -6.92
CA GLU A 727 -24.64 -0.21 -5.60
C GLU A 727 -24.92 1.28 -5.61
N CYS A 728 -24.84 1.89 -6.77
CA CYS A 728 -25.36 3.23 -6.91
C CYS A 728 -26.85 3.21 -6.56
N ILE A 729 -27.24 4.16 -5.75
CA ILE A 729 -28.62 4.41 -5.28
C ILE A 729 -29.58 4.61 -6.47
N ALA A 730 -29.05 4.78 -7.67
CA ALA A 730 -29.77 5.04 -8.90
C ALA A 730 -30.08 3.75 -9.68
N GLU A 731 -31.30 3.65 -10.21
CA GLU A 731 -31.64 2.67 -11.24
C GLU A 731 -30.89 3.01 -12.54
N ASN A 732 -30.05 2.10 -13.03
CA ASN A 732 -29.24 2.23 -14.24
C ASN A 732 -28.26 3.43 -14.25
N PRO A 733 -27.28 3.53 -13.33
CA PRO A 733 -26.36 4.64 -13.25
C PRO A 733 -25.53 4.80 -14.55
N ARG A 734 -25.15 6.03 -14.85
CA ARG A 734 -24.27 6.40 -15.97
C ARG A 734 -22.82 6.53 -15.52
N MET A 735 -21.89 6.03 -16.30
CA MET A 735 -20.46 6.10 -16.02
C MET A 735 -19.88 7.42 -16.54
N ILE A 736 -19.73 8.42 -15.69
CA ILE A 736 -19.06 9.68 -16.06
C ILE A 736 -17.52 9.56 -16.04
N GLY A 737 -16.99 8.55 -15.37
CA GLY A 737 -15.54 8.28 -15.37
C GLY A 737 -15.01 7.52 -16.58
N HIS A 738 -15.86 6.89 -17.39
CA HIS A 738 -15.44 6.02 -18.48
C HIS A 738 -14.50 6.72 -19.47
N ASN A 739 -13.41 6.05 -19.87
CA ASN A 739 -12.36 6.60 -20.72
C ASN A 739 -11.61 7.81 -20.13
N GLY A 740 -11.86 8.16 -18.88
CA GLY A 740 -11.14 9.19 -18.14
C GLY A 740 -9.95 8.66 -17.35
N SER A 741 -9.12 9.57 -16.87
CA SER A 741 -7.93 9.30 -16.05
C SER A 741 -7.75 10.40 -15.03
N PHE A 742 -7.13 10.13 -13.89
CA PHE A 742 -6.68 11.20 -13.01
C PHE A 742 -5.30 11.70 -13.44
N LEU A 743 -5.13 13.01 -13.42
CA LEU A 743 -3.88 13.69 -13.71
C LEU A 743 -3.38 14.40 -12.45
N VAL A 744 -2.23 14.00 -11.98
CA VAL A 744 -1.51 14.67 -10.89
C VAL A 744 -0.48 15.60 -11.48
N ILE A 745 -0.47 16.84 -11.08
CA ILE A 745 0.50 17.84 -11.51
C ILE A 745 1.24 18.39 -10.29
N ARG A 746 2.57 18.42 -10.35
CA ARG A 746 3.44 19.02 -9.33
C ARG A 746 4.53 19.84 -9.99
N GLN A 747 4.59 21.10 -9.65
CA GLN A 747 5.67 21.99 -10.08
C GLN A 747 6.82 21.89 -9.09
N LEU A 748 7.91 21.33 -9.53
CA LEU A 748 9.09 21.01 -8.71
C LEU A 748 10.27 21.89 -9.16
N GLU A 749 10.73 22.78 -8.31
CA GLU A 749 12.00 23.51 -8.51
C GLU A 749 13.16 22.59 -8.15
N GLN A 750 14.16 22.50 -9.02
CA GLN A 750 15.33 21.62 -8.85
C GLN A 750 16.60 22.48 -8.60
N HIS A 751 17.23 22.26 -7.46
CA HIS A 751 18.45 22.95 -7.04
C HIS A 751 19.70 22.26 -7.64
N VAL A 752 19.93 22.46 -8.92
CA VAL A 752 20.95 21.75 -9.72
C VAL A 752 22.35 21.88 -9.12
N ASP A 753 22.76 23.10 -8.80
CA ASP A 753 24.11 23.38 -8.24
C ASP A 753 24.28 22.67 -6.89
N ARG A 754 23.24 22.64 -6.07
CA ARG A 754 23.26 21.99 -4.76
C ARG A 754 23.40 20.47 -4.90
N PHE A 755 22.68 19.87 -5.86
CA PHE A 755 22.77 18.45 -6.15
C PHE A 755 24.17 18.07 -6.66
N GLN A 756 24.71 18.85 -7.58
CA GLN A 756 26.02 18.61 -8.15
C GLN A 756 27.11 18.73 -7.10
N ALA A 757 27.12 19.82 -6.33
CA ALA A 757 28.10 20.03 -5.25
C ALA A 757 28.07 18.91 -4.20
N TYR A 758 26.89 18.41 -3.87
CA TYR A 758 26.76 17.27 -2.96
C TYR A 758 27.37 16.00 -3.56
N CYS A 759 27.06 15.70 -4.83
CA CYS A 759 27.61 14.52 -5.52
C CYS A 759 29.14 14.57 -5.63
N GLU A 760 29.73 15.76 -5.85
CA GLU A 760 31.16 15.96 -5.91
C GLU A 760 31.81 15.72 -4.53
N ALA A 761 31.30 16.34 -3.48
CA ALA A 761 31.82 16.19 -2.12
C ALA A 761 31.71 14.72 -1.62
N GLU A 762 30.58 14.07 -1.86
CA GLU A 762 30.41 12.66 -1.48
C GLU A 762 31.21 11.70 -2.36
N GLY A 763 31.45 12.06 -3.61
CA GLY A 763 32.35 11.32 -4.51
C GLY A 763 33.81 11.31 -4.01
N GLU A 764 34.30 12.44 -3.57
CA GLU A 764 35.65 12.55 -2.96
C GLU A 764 35.75 11.73 -1.66
N ARG A 765 34.71 11.79 -0.83
CA ARG A 765 34.65 11.06 0.45
C ARG A 765 34.51 9.53 0.23
N LEU A 766 33.82 9.12 -0.78
CA LEU A 766 33.57 7.72 -1.11
C LEU A 766 34.79 7.03 -1.76
N ALA A 767 35.62 7.78 -2.49
CA ALA A 767 36.74 7.29 -3.29
C ALA A 767 37.66 6.29 -2.57
N PRO A 768 38.13 6.53 -1.34
CA PRO A 768 39.00 5.58 -0.64
C PRO A 768 38.29 4.28 -0.24
N HIS A 769 36.97 4.31 -0.13
CA HIS A 769 36.17 3.13 0.28
C HIS A 769 35.80 2.20 -0.89
N VAL A 770 35.96 2.66 -2.09
CA VAL A 770 35.63 1.92 -3.33
C VAL A 770 36.83 1.84 -4.29
N ALA A 771 38.02 2.06 -3.77
CA ALA A 771 39.24 2.06 -4.56
C ALA A 771 39.54 0.71 -5.24
N ASP A 772 39.00 -0.37 -4.70
CA ASP A 772 39.13 -1.73 -5.23
C ASP A 772 38.07 -2.05 -6.31
N LEU A 773 37.10 -1.16 -6.51
CA LEU A 773 36.07 -1.35 -7.54
C LEU A 773 36.59 -0.77 -8.89
N PRO A 774 36.18 -1.41 -10.00
CA PRO A 774 36.59 -0.92 -11.34
C PRO A 774 35.70 0.29 -11.75
N LEU A 775 35.85 1.39 -11.01
CA LEU A 775 35.21 2.66 -11.28
C LEU A 775 36.10 3.60 -12.07
N ASP A 776 35.53 4.60 -12.72
CA ASP A 776 36.31 5.62 -13.47
C ASP A 776 36.85 6.69 -12.51
N HIS A 777 37.82 6.31 -11.69
CA HIS A 777 38.42 7.17 -10.66
C HIS A 777 39.10 8.41 -11.25
N GLU A 778 39.55 8.36 -12.50
CA GLU A 778 40.20 9.48 -13.18
C GLU A 778 39.24 10.64 -13.46
N ARG A 779 37.95 10.33 -13.71
CA ARG A 779 36.89 11.32 -13.92
C ARG A 779 36.21 11.78 -12.62
N GLY A 780 36.60 11.19 -11.50
CA GLY A 780 35.93 11.40 -10.22
C GLY A 780 34.66 10.60 -10.07
N LEU A 781 34.12 10.56 -8.88
CA LEU A 781 32.98 9.70 -8.52
C LEU A 781 31.65 10.45 -8.34
N ALA A 782 31.54 11.71 -8.74
CA ALA A 782 30.30 12.50 -8.66
C ALA A 782 29.16 11.85 -9.43
N ASP A 783 29.39 11.42 -10.66
CA ASP A 783 28.39 10.72 -11.47
C ASP A 783 28.03 9.36 -10.89
N TYR A 784 28.96 8.68 -10.23
CA TYR A 784 28.68 7.43 -9.51
C TYR A 784 27.77 7.65 -8.30
N VAL A 785 28.03 8.68 -7.50
CA VAL A 785 27.16 9.07 -6.38
C VAL A 785 25.78 9.42 -6.90
N GLY A 786 25.68 10.29 -7.90
CA GLY A 786 24.41 10.64 -8.53
C GLY A 786 23.67 9.41 -9.05
N ALA A 787 24.37 8.47 -9.70
CA ALA A 787 23.78 7.22 -10.15
C ALA A 787 23.29 6.36 -8.99
N LYS A 788 23.98 6.29 -7.85
CA LYS A 788 23.53 5.57 -6.65
C LYS A 788 22.27 6.20 -6.02
N LEU A 789 22.20 7.52 -5.99
CA LEU A 789 21.02 8.24 -5.49
C LEU A 789 19.80 7.98 -6.40
N ILE A 790 19.96 8.08 -7.70
CA ILE A 790 18.87 7.93 -8.67
C ILE A 790 18.57 6.45 -8.97
N GLY A 791 19.57 5.60 -9.11
CA GLY A 791 19.48 4.20 -9.52
C GLY A 791 19.82 3.98 -11.00
N ARG A 792 20.12 5.04 -11.73
CA ARG A 792 20.59 5.06 -13.12
C ARG A 792 21.71 6.07 -13.32
N TRP A 793 22.51 5.83 -14.32
CA TRP A 793 23.45 6.81 -14.84
C TRP A 793 22.75 7.94 -15.60
N LYS A 794 23.41 9.04 -15.84
CA LYS A 794 22.87 10.18 -16.59
C LYS A 794 22.41 9.80 -18.01
N ASP A 795 23.07 8.84 -18.67
CA ASP A 795 22.66 8.31 -19.98
C ASP A 795 21.44 7.36 -19.95
N GLY A 796 20.87 7.13 -18.78
CA GLY A 796 19.71 6.27 -18.58
C GLY A 796 20.00 4.78 -18.34
N SER A 797 21.27 4.34 -18.46
CA SER A 797 21.64 2.96 -18.19
C SER A 797 21.50 2.59 -16.72
N SER A 798 21.01 1.36 -16.43
CA SER A 798 20.69 0.93 -15.08
C SER A 798 21.92 0.50 -14.29
N LEU A 799 21.98 0.83 -13.00
CA LEU A 799 23.02 0.32 -12.11
C LEU A 799 22.97 -1.20 -11.94
N VAL A 800 21.82 -1.82 -12.15
CA VAL A 800 21.69 -3.29 -12.05
C VAL A 800 22.55 -3.99 -13.09
N ARG A 801 22.65 -3.44 -14.29
CA ARG A 801 23.43 -4.01 -15.41
C ARG A 801 24.77 -3.31 -15.64
N PHE A 802 24.85 -2.06 -15.31
CA PHE A 802 26.05 -1.23 -15.43
C PHE A 802 26.48 -0.70 -14.05
N PRO A 803 26.96 -1.56 -13.14
CA PRO A 803 27.19 -1.18 -11.74
C PRO A 803 28.38 -0.25 -11.52
N TYR A 804 29.29 -0.14 -12.47
CA TYR A 804 30.57 0.53 -12.31
C TYR A 804 30.76 1.76 -13.19
N VAL A 805 30.31 1.73 -14.42
CA VAL A 805 30.33 2.85 -15.36
C VAL A 805 29.05 2.81 -16.22
N SER A 806 28.68 3.93 -16.84
CA SER A 806 27.53 3.99 -17.74
C SER A 806 27.73 3.15 -19.01
N ALA A 807 26.63 2.76 -19.68
CA ALA A 807 26.72 2.03 -20.94
C ALA A 807 27.47 2.82 -22.03
N THR A 808 27.27 4.13 -22.07
CA THR A 808 27.96 5.04 -23.00
C THR A 808 29.46 5.05 -22.72
N ARG A 809 29.82 5.19 -21.45
CA ARG A 809 31.22 5.23 -21.06
C ARG A 809 31.91 3.88 -21.32
N LEU A 810 31.22 2.78 -21.05
CA LEU A 810 31.77 1.45 -21.37
C LEU A 810 32.07 1.30 -22.85
N LYS A 811 31.22 1.81 -23.75
CA LYS A 811 31.46 1.82 -25.20
C LYS A 811 32.68 2.67 -25.59
N GLU A 812 32.84 3.83 -24.97
CA GLU A 812 34.01 4.67 -25.18
C GLU A 812 35.32 3.97 -24.80
N LEU A 813 35.30 3.22 -23.69
CA LEU A 813 36.45 2.48 -23.17
C LEU A 813 36.81 1.27 -24.07
N VAL A 814 35.80 0.58 -24.61
CA VAL A 814 36.00 -0.63 -25.46
C VAL A 814 36.31 -0.28 -26.92
N GLY A 815 36.01 0.94 -27.38
CA GLY A 815 36.09 1.35 -28.78
C GLY A 815 34.85 0.89 -29.60
N ASN A 816 34.64 1.52 -30.77
CA ASN A 816 33.50 1.22 -31.63
C ASN A 816 33.65 -0.05 -32.50
N ASP A 817 34.81 -0.71 -32.51
CA ASP A 817 35.10 -1.91 -33.30
C ASP A 817 35.68 -3.02 -32.44
N PRO A 818 34.93 -4.14 -32.24
CA PRO A 818 35.43 -5.32 -31.53
C PRO A 818 36.67 -5.99 -32.21
N SER A 819 36.92 -5.67 -33.49
CA SER A 819 38.04 -6.23 -34.25
C SER A 819 39.36 -5.45 -34.06
N GLU A 820 39.30 -4.16 -33.70
CA GLU A 820 40.50 -3.35 -33.42
C GLU A 820 41.11 -3.59 -32.03
N GLY A 821 40.30 -4.06 -31.05
CA GLY A 821 40.73 -4.36 -29.69
C GLY A 821 41.57 -5.63 -29.55
N ALA A 822 41.62 -6.49 -30.56
CA ALA A 822 42.37 -7.74 -30.51
C ALA A 822 43.86 -7.65 -30.86
N ALA A 823 44.32 -6.48 -31.30
CA ALA A 823 45.71 -6.33 -31.76
C ALA A 823 46.49 -5.30 -30.92
N ARG A 824 46.71 -5.53 -29.65
CA ARG A 824 47.84 -5.21 -28.74
C ARG A 824 47.43 -5.10 -27.27
N PRO A 825 47.87 -6.05 -26.42
CA PRO A 825 47.47 -6.03 -25.00
C PRO A 825 48.39 -5.20 -24.09
N GLU A 826 49.19 -4.31 -24.59
CA GLU A 826 50.14 -3.56 -23.75
C GLU A 826 49.84 -2.07 -23.76
N ALA A 827 49.58 -1.57 -22.54
CA ALA A 827 49.74 -0.19 -22.06
C ALA A 827 48.68 0.87 -22.37
N ASN A 828 47.37 0.53 -22.48
CA ASN A 828 46.32 1.57 -22.38
C ASN A 828 45.48 1.36 -21.09
N PRO A 829 45.55 2.32 -20.13
CA PRO A 829 44.74 2.20 -18.88
C PRO A 829 43.24 2.05 -19.14
N ALA A 830 42.72 2.60 -20.24
CA ALA A 830 41.31 2.46 -20.63
C ALA A 830 40.94 0.99 -20.95
N ASN A 831 41.85 0.24 -21.61
CA ASN A 831 41.59 -1.19 -21.89
C ASN A 831 41.67 -2.06 -20.62
N ALA A 832 42.54 -1.71 -19.68
CA ALA A 832 42.61 -2.39 -18.39
C ALA A 832 41.35 -2.18 -17.58
N LEU A 833 40.83 -0.96 -17.55
CA LEU A 833 39.57 -0.63 -16.89
C LEU A 833 38.38 -1.36 -17.54
N ALA A 834 38.26 -1.34 -18.87
CA ALA A 834 37.22 -2.04 -19.60
C ALA A 834 37.24 -3.54 -19.34
N THR A 835 38.43 -4.16 -19.32
CA THR A 835 38.62 -5.58 -19.01
C THR A 835 38.22 -5.90 -17.57
N ALA A 836 38.60 -5.07 -16.63
CA ALA A 836 38.25 -5.20 -15.20
C ALA A 836 36.71 -5.09 -15.01
N ILE A 837 36.08 -4.14 -15.70
CA ILE A 837 34.60 -3.95 -15.65
C ILE A 837 33.90 -5.18 -16.22
N GLN A 838 34.34 -5.70 -17.37
CA GLN A 838 33.77 -6.89 -17.99
C GLN A 838 33.92 -8.14 -17.10
N ALA A 839 35.09 -8.29 -16.47
CA ALA A 839 35.34 -9.41 -15.56
C ALA A 839 34.49 -9.32 -14.26
N ALA A 840 34.28 -8.10 -13.77
CA ALA A 840 33.50 -7.85 -12.53
C ALA A 840 31.99 -7.80 -12.77
N SER A 841 31.54 -7.56 -14.01
CA SER A 841 30.13 -7.53 -14.37
C SER A 841 29.60 -8.95 -14.60
N PRO A 842 28.46 -9.33 -14.05
CA PRO A 842 27.86 -10.63 -14.36
C PRO A 842 27.45 -10.67 -15.83
N PRO A 843 27.46 -11.85 -16.45
CA PRO A 843 26.95 -12.02 -17.81
C PRO A 843 25.51 -11.51 -17.86
N ALA A 844 25.22 -10.62 -18.80
CA ALA A 844 23.84 -10.17 -19.03
C ALA A 844 22.99 -11.41 -19.38
N PRO A 845 21.88 -11.66 -18.69
CA PRO A 845 20.95 -12.68 -19.13
C PRO A 845 20.52 -12.34 -20.55
N ALA A 846 20.52 -13.31 -21.47
CA ALA A 846 20.05 -13.12 -22.84
C ALA A 846 18.64 -12.53 -22.82
N SER A 847 18.52 -11.26 -23.17
CA SER A 847 17.24 -10.56 -23.08
C SER A 847 16.26 -11.15 -24.10
N PRO A 848 14.96 -11.18 -23.81
CA PRO A 848 13.95 -11.56 -24.81
C PRO A 848 13.99 -10.70 -26.09
N ALA A 849 14.57 -9.49 -26.01
CA ALA A 849 14.76 -8.58 -27.13
C ALA A 849 15.88 -9.02 -28.07
N GLU A 850 16.98 -9.55 -27.57
CA GLU A 850 18.06 -10.12 -28.40
C GLU A 850 17.60 -11.33 -29.21
N LYS A 851 16.67 -12.13 -28.67
CA LYS A 851 16.06 -13.26 -29.37
C LYS A 851 15.14 -12.84 -30.52
N ARG A 852 14.81 -11.56 -30.68
CA ARG A 852 13.87 -11.06 -31.68
C ARG A 852 14.47 -10.05 -32.67
N GLY A 853 15.76 -9.87 -32.73
CA GLY A 853 16.41 -8.95 -33.68
C GLY A 853 16.04 -7.47 -33.49
N ALA A 854 15.74 -7.05 -32.27
CA ALA A 854 15.37 -5.67 -31.95
C ALA A 854 16.60 -4.75 -31.85
N SER A 855 16.43 -3.53 -32.31
CA SER A 855 17.42 -2.44 -32.35
C SER A 855 18.21 -2.29 -31.04
N PRO A 856 19.54 -2.07 -31.11
CA PRO A 856 20.44 -2.15 -29.94
C PRO A 856 20.41 -0.96 -28.98
N ILE A 857 19.51 0.00 -29.10
CA ILE A 857 19.53 1.25 -28.32
C ILE A 857 18.20 1.50 -27.63
N ARG A 858 17.89 0.66 -26.63
CA ARG A 858 17.02 1.09 -25.54
C ARG A 858 17.79 0.99 -24.24
N PRO A 859 17.73 2.01 -23.38
CA PRO A 859 18.25 1.86 -22.03
C PRO A 859 17.66 0.61 -21.42
N ASP A 860 18.53 -0.21 -20.87
CA ASP A 860 18.20 -1.47 -20.26
C ASP A 860 17.15 -1.29 -19.16
N ASN A 861 15.97 -1.84 -19.33
CA ASN A 861 14.83 -1.62 -18.46
C ASN A 861 14.04 -2.92 -18.12
N ASP A 862 14.51 -4.07 -18.56
CA ASP A 862 13.88 -5.38 -18.37
C ASP A 862 14.39 -6.15 -17.14
N PHE A 863 15.21 -5.56 -16.33
CA PHE A 863 15.78 -6.16 -15.11
C PHE A 863 14.76 -6.30 -13.96
N LEU A 864 15.00 -7.27 -13.11
CA LEU A 864 14.28 -7.51 -11.87
C LEU A 864 15.22 -7.32 -10.67
N PHE A 865 14.92 -6.43 -9.78
CA PHE A 865 15.77 -6.14 -8.63
C PHE A 865 15.98 -7.35 -7.74
N GLY A 866 14.93 -8.09 -7.39
CA GLY A 866 15.03 -9.20 -6.48
C GLY A 866 15.72 -10.43 -7.06
N THR A 867 15.71 -10.54 -8.37
CA THR A 867 16.39 -11.63 -9.07
C THR A 867 17.83 -11.27 -9.41
N GLU A 868 18.08 -10.05 -9.87
CA GLU A 868 19.39 -9.65 -10.39
C GLU A 868 20.25 -8.89 -9.37
N ASP A 869 19.61 -8.22 -8.41
CA ASP A 869 20.28 -7.44 -7.36
C ASP A 869 19.54 -7.52 -6.01
N PRO A 870 19.33 -8.72 -5.49
CA PRO A 870 18.52 -8.95 -4.29
C PRO A 870 19.06 -8.25 -3.04
N GLN A 871 20.34 -7.96 -3.00
CA GLN A 871 20.98 -7.29 -1.87
C GLN A 871 21.15 -5.78 -2.05
N GLY A 872 20.79 -5.24 -3.20
CA GLY A 872 20.95 -3.81 -3.47
C GLY A 872 22.39 -3.33 -3.61
N LEU A 873 23.33 -4.24 -3.86
CA LEU A 873 24.76 -3.90 -3.97
C LEU A 873 25.05 -3.04 -5.19
N ARG A 874 24.25 -3.18 -6.23
CA ARG A 874 24.38 -2.40 -7.47
C ARG A 874 23.51 -1.16 -7.42
N CYS A 875 22.19 -1.33 -7.28
CA CYS A 875 21.22 -0.27 -7.11
C CYS A 875 20.72 -0.29 -5.65
N PRO A 876 21.18 0.65 -4.81
CA PRO A 876 20.79 0.69 -3.41
C PRO A 876 19.28 0.67 -3.21
N TYR A 877 18.83 0.14 -2.12
CA TYR A 877 17.43 0.11 -1.75
C TYR A 877 16.82 1.52 -1.57
N GLY A 878 17.62 2.46 -1.12
CA GLY A 878 17.25 3.87 -0.99
C GLY A 878 17.14 4.62 -2.31
N SER A 879 17.66 4.09 -3.43
CA SER A 879 17.69 4.78 -4.72
C SER A 879 16.28 5.14 -5.22
N HIS A 880 16.13 6.34 -5.75
CA HIS A 880 14.88 6.91 -6.25
C HIS A 880 14.07 5.94 -7.14
N ILE A 881 14.68 5.34 -8.17
CA ILE A 881 13.93 4.43 -9.06
C ILE A 881 13.54 3.11 -8.39
N ARG A 882 14.28 2.66 -7.39
CA ARG A 882 14.01 1.43 -6.67
C ARG A 882 12.91 1.62 -5.64
N ARG A 883 12.80 2.82 -5.07
CA ARG A 883 11.66 3.25 -4.25
C ARG A 883 10.42 3.51 -5.10
N ALA A 884 10.53 4.31 -6.15
CA ALA A 884 9.40 4.67 -7.01
C ALA A 884 8.78 3.49 -7.74
N ASN A 885 9.55 2.43 -8.02
CA ASN A 885 9.08 1.21 -8.66
C ASN A 885 9.89 0.00 -8.19
N PRO A 886 9.56 -0.56 -7.05
CA PRO A 886 10.35 -1.62 -6.42
C PRO A 886 10.44 -2.93 -7.23
N ARG A 887 9.67 -3.12 -8.26
CA ARG A 887 9.62 -4.34 -9.11
C ARG A 887 9.41 -5.61 -8.27
N ASP A 888 10.22 -6.63 -8.33
CA ASP A 888 10.18 -7.87 -7.54
C ASP A 888 10.94 -7.83 -6.19
N SER A 889 11.36 -6.66 -5.70
CA SER A 889 12.17 -6.47 -4.49
C SER A 889 11.51 -6.85 -3.16
N LEU A 890 10.19 -6.73 -3.03
CA LEU A 890 9.51 -6.99 -1.74
C LEU A 890 9.24 -8.48 -1.51
N ASP A 891 9.15 -9.28 -2.57
CA ASP A 891 9.05 -10.75 -2.53
C ASP A 891 9.74 -11.35 -3.75
N PRO A 892 11.07 -11.60 -3.68
CA PRO A 892 11.90 -12.01 -4.80
C PRO A 892 11.38 -13.21 -5.60
N GLY A 893 11.21 -13.00 -6.92
CA GLY A 893 10.77 -14.04 -7.84
C GLY A 893 9.26 -14.33 -7.83
N SER A 894 8.48 -13.60 -7.05
CA SER A 894 7.02 -13.75 -6.97
C SER A 894 6.32 -13.02 -8.11
N ASN A 895 5.59 -13.74 -8.95
CA ASN A 895 4.73 -13.16 -9.99
C ASN A 895 3.53 -12.42 -9.40
N GLU A 896 3.07 -12.82 -8.23
CA GLU A 896 1.98 -12.16 -7.51
C GLU A 896 2.42 -10.79 -7.01
N GLN A 897 3.62 -10.71 -6.48
CA GLN A 897 4.21 -9.43 -6.07
C GLN A 897 4.36 -8.48 -7.26
N ILE A 898 4.66 -9.01 -8.42
CA ILE A 898 4.69 -8.26 -9.68
C ILE A 898 3.32 -7.65 -9.99
N THR A 899 2.27 -8.41 -9.86
CA THR A 899 0.89 -7.93 -10.03
C THR A 899 0.52 -6.85 -9.02
N ILE A 900 0.92 -7.02 -7.77
CA ILE A 900 0.68 -6.04 -6.69
C ILE A 900 1.39 -4.71 -6.99
N THR A 901 2.65 -4.73 -7.34
CA THR A 901 3.40 -3.48 -7.58
C THR A 901 2.87 -2.72 -8.79
N ASN A 902 2.37 -3.41 -9.81
CA ASN A 902 1.82 -2.74 -10.98
C ASN A 902 0.49 -2.04 -10.73
N ARG A 903 -0.21 -2.36 -9.65
CA ARG A 903 -1.36 -1.59 -9.20
C ARG A 903 -0.99 -0.19 -8.69
N HIS A 904 0.27 0.02 -8.36
CA HIS A 904 0.81 1.30 -7.91
C HIS A 904 1.56 2.07 -9.01
N ARG A 905 1.66 1.52 -10.24
CA ARG A 905 2.36 2.19 -11.34
C ARG A 905 1.64 3.46 -11.77
N ILE A 906 2.42 4.47 -12.13
CA ILE A 906 1.97 5.73 -12.72
C ILE A 906 2.57 5.91 -14.12
N ILE A 907 1.85 6.56 -15.02
CA ILE A 907 2.41 7.00 -16.31
C ILE A 907 2.89 8.43 -16.15
N ARG A 908 4.19 8.63 -16.25
CA ARG A 908 4.80 9.96 -16.14
C ARG A 908 4.81 10.65 -17.50
N VAL A 909 4.31 11.88 -17.53
CA VAL A 909 4.22 12.69 -18.75
C VAL A 909 4.81 14.09 -18.56
N GLY A 910 5.60 14.28 -17.50
CA GLY A 910 6.21 15.54 -17.11
C GLY A 910 7.22 16.08 -18.11
N ARG A 911 7.52 17.38 -18.00
CA ARG A 911 8.53 18.12 -18.78
C ARG A 911 9.27 19.12 -17.92
N GLY A 912 10.51 19.38 -18.25
CA GLY A 912 11.29 20.47 -17.65
C GLY A 912 10.68 21.85 -17.89
N TYR A 913 11.04 22.81 -17.06
CA TYR A 913 10.76 24.23 -17.24
C TYR A 913 11.91 25.09 -16.70
N GLY A 914 11.94 26.34 -17.09
CA GLY A 914 12.90 27.31 -16.58
C GLY A 914 14.35 27.05 -17.04
N GLY A 915 15.32 27.33 -16.15
CA GLY A 915 16.76 27.25 -16.46
C GLY A 915 17.31 28.48 -17.18
N THR A 916 16.58 29.58 -17.15
CA THR A 916 17.00 30.90 -17.62
C THR A 916 17.40 31.79 -16.44
N VAL A 917 18.03 32.94 -16.71
CA VAL A 917 18.46 33.87 -15.66
C VAL A 917 17.31 34.34 -14.76
N ASP A 918 16.11 34.38 -15.30
CA ASP A 918 14.89 34.90 -14.60
C ASP A 918 13.96 33.81 -14.08
N GLN A 919 14.21 32.54 -14.39
CA GLN A 919 13.38 31.41 -13.96
C GLN A 919 14.22 30.24 -13.46
N PRO A 920 14.04 29.78 -12.21
CA PRO A 920 14.75 28.61 -11.71
C PRO A 920 14.43 27.37 -12.54
N ALA A 921 15.42 26.49 -12.67
CA ALA A 921 15.22 25.22 -13.37
C ALA A 921 14.33 24.28 -12.55
N GLY A 922 13.46 23.55 -13.23
CA GLY A 922 12.57 22.63 -12.54
C GLY A 922 11.89 21.62 -13.46
N LEU A 923 11.10 20.75 -12.85
CA LEU A 923 10.31 19.73 -13.49
C LEU A 923 8.82 19.99 -13.21
N MET A 924 8.05 20.22 -14.25
CA MET A 924 6.61 20.03 -14.17
C MET A 924 6.35 18.52 -14.17
N PHE A 925 6.38 17.93 -12.96
CA PHE A 925 6.05 16.52 -12.80
C PHE A 925 4.55 16.33 -13.06
N MET A 926 4.23 15.46 -13.98
CA MET A 926 2.87 15.10 -14.34
C MET A 926 2.76 13.59 -14.42
N CYS A 927 1.74 13.03 -13.79
CA CYS A 927 1.48 11.60 -13.92
C CYS A 927 -0.01 11.29 -14.03
N LEU A 928 -0.29 10.20 -14.74
CA LEU A 928 -1.62 9.65 -14.93
C LEU A 928 -1.81 8.39 -14.08
N ALA A 929 -2.99 8.27 -13.50
CA ALA A 929 -3.39 7.21 -12.60
C ALA A 929 -4.88 6.91 -12.72
N GLY A 930 -5.28 5.66 -12.48
CA GLY A 930 -6.69 5.30 -12.30
C GLY A 930 -7.19 5.57 -10.87
N ASP A 931 -6.28 5.77 -9.93
CA ASP A 931 -6.57 5.96 -8.51
C ASP A 931 -5.44 6.78 -7.86
N ILE A 932 -5.75 8.01 -7.45
CA ILE A 932 -4.76 8.96 -6.90
C ILE A 932 -4.13 8.41 -5.62
N GLU A 933 -4.96 7.91 -4.70
CA GLU A 933 -4.52 7.46 -3.37
C GLU A 933 -3.69 6.19 -3.46
N ARG A 934 -4.18 5.21 -4.21
CA ARG A 934 -3.52 3.91 -4.36
C ARG A 934 -2.21 3.98 -5.15
N GLN A 935 -2.08 4.91 -6.08
CA GLN A 935 -0.94 5.03 -6.98
C GLN A 935 -0.01 6.17 -6.57
N PHE A 936 -0.39 7.40 -6.82
CA PHE A 936 0.49 8.55 -6.61
C PHE A 936 0.79 8.78 -5.12
N GLU A 937 -0.23 8.93 -4.30
CA GLU A 937 -0.05 9.20 -2.87
C GLU A 937 0.63 8.04 -2.15
N PHE A 938 0.27 6.82 -2.53
CA PHE A 938 0.91 5.62 -2.00
C PHE A 938 2.42 5.58 -2.28
N ILE A 939 2.82 5.85 -3.52
CA ILE A 939 4.24 5.92 -3.89
C ILE A 939 4.93 7.04 -3.11
N GLN A 940 4.35 8.22 -3.12
CA GLN A 940 4.90 9.40 -2.47
C GLN A 940 5.13 9.20 -0.97
N GLN A 941 4.11 8.70 -0.28
CA GLN A 941 4.12 8.53 1.15
C GLN A 941 4.83 7.24 1.60
N THR A 942 4.45 6.11 1.02
CA THR A 942 4.82 4.79 1.53
C THR A 942 6.17 4.33 1.04
N TRP A 943 6.47 4.58 -0.21
CA TRP A 943 7.73 4.13 -0.79
C TRP A 943 8.82 5.21 -0.76
N MET A 944 8.50 6.43 -1.10
CA MET A 944 9.47 7.52 -1.18
C MET A 944 9.66 8.23 0.16
N GLY A 945 8.59 8.65 0.81
CA GLY A 945 8.63 9.40 2.07
C GLY A 945 8.90 8.56 3.31
N SER A 946 8.71 7.23 3.26
CA SER A 946 8.91 6.36 4.41
C SER A 946 10.40 6.14 4.72
N THR A 947 10.81 6.43 5.95
CA THR A 947 12.17 6.13 6.43
C THR A 947 12.40 4.63 6.62
N LYS A 948 11.34 3.84 6.60
CA LYS A 948 11.33 2.41 6.90
C LYS A 948 11.04 1.53 5.69
N PHE A 949 11.13 2.11 4.50
CA PHE A 949 10.95 1.36 3.27
C PHE A 949 11.90 0.16 3.22
N HIS A 950 11.35 -1.02 3.06
CA HIS A 950 12.09 -2.28 2.84
C HIS A 950 13.19 -2.58 3.88
N GLY A 951 12.98 -2.19 5.12
CA GLY A 951 13.94 -2.43 6.21
C GLY A 951 15.05 -1.38 6.35
N LEU A 952 15.01 -0.31 5.59
CA LEU A 952 15.82 0.89 5.84
C LEU A 952 15.43 1.53 7.17
N ASP A 953 16.28 2.29 7.78
CA ASP A 953 16.04 2.83 9.15
C ASP A 953 15.76 4.34 9.16
N VAL A 954 16.55 5.15 8.55
CA VAL A 954 16.45 6.62 8.58
C VAL A 954 16.49 7.24 7.18
N GLU A 955 16.47 6.43 6.15
CA GLU A 955 16.61 6.87 4.77
C GLU A 955 15.24 7.15 4.16
N THR A 956 15.09 8.30 3.52
CA THR A 956 13.97 8.63 2.62
C THR A 956 14.45 8.65 1.19
N ASP A 957 13.57 8.96 0.26
CA ASP A 957 13.96 9.15 -1.14
C ASP A 957 14.92 10.33 -1.27
N PRO A 958 16.07 10.19 -1.95
CA PRO A 958 17.07 11.24 -2.03
C PRO A 958 16.63 12.47 -2.82
N ILE A 959 15.60 12.38 -3.64
CA ILE A 959 15.14 13.46 -4.51
C ILE A 959 13.91 14.17 -3.95
N VAL A 960 12.99 13.41 -3.35
CA VAL A 960 11.67 13.90 -2.91
C VAL A 960 11.60 14.17 -1.41
N SER A 961 12.70 13.97 -0.70
CA SER A 961 12.75 14.21 0.74
C SER A 961 12.55 15.68 1.08
N ASP A 962 11.85 15.95 2.18
CA ASP A 962 11.50 17.30 2.65
C ASP A 962 12.68 18.14 3.16
N GLY A 963 13.88 17.59 3.21
CA GLY A 963 15.10 18.25 3.69
C GLY A 963 15.07 18.79 5.12
N GLN A 964 13.89 18.78 5.78
CA GLN A 964 13.72 19.39 7.11
C GLN A 964 14.48 18.68 8.20
N THR A 965 14.86 17.46 7.98
CA THR A 965 15.31 16.66 9.11
C THR A 965 16.81 16.74 9.34
N GLY A 966 17.61 17.27 8.41
CA GLY A 966 19.08 17.14 8.50
C GLY A 966 19.52 15.70 8.79
N ARG A 967 18.58 14.77 8.68
CA ARG A 967 18.62 13.37 9.05
C ARG A 967 18.42 12.46 7.85
N CYS A 968 18.23 13.02 6.67
CA CYS A 968 18.07 12.23 5.45
C CYS A 968 19.40 11.59 5.10
N GLY A 969 19.62 10.40 5.62
CA GLY A 969 20.77 9.57 5.29
C GLY A 969 20.55 8.82 3.99
N PHE A 970 21.64 8.38 3.39
CA PHE A 970 21.63 7.43 2.29
C PHE A 970 22.82 6.48 2.44
N THR A 971 22.56 5.21 2.29
CA THR A 971 23.58 4.17 2.42
C THR A 971 23.92 3.57 1.07
N VAL A 972 25.18 3.61 0.72
CA VAL A 972 25.72 2.85 -0.42
C VAL A 972 26.18 1.50 0.07
N PRO A 973 25.45 0.42 -0.21
CA PRO A 973 25.86 -0.93 0.16
C PRO A 973 27.01 -1.36 -0.75
N THR A 974 28.06 -1.91 -0.13
CA THR A 974 29.18 -2.51 -0.84
C THR A 974 29.45 -3.90 -0.31
N ARG A 975 30.23 -4.71 -1.03
CA ARG A 975 30.65 -6.04 -0.53
C ARG A 975 31.46 -5.94 0.76
N ALA A 976 32.09 -4.82 0.95
CA ALA A 976 32.92 -4.55 2.13
C ALA A 976 32.10 -4.01 3.32
N GLY A 977 30.83 -3.69 3.12
CA GLY A 977 29.90 -3.18 4.13
C GLY A 977 29.15 -1.93 3.65
N PRO A 978 28.15 -1.47 4.38
CA PRO A 978 27.42 -0.25 4.08
C PRO A 978 28.27 1.01 4.34
N ILE A 979 28.19 1.97 3.44
CA ILE A 979 28.82 3.28 3.56
C ILE A 979 27.70 4.32 3.62
N ALA A 980 27.53 4.97 4.76
CA ALA A 980 26.58 6.05 4.90
C ALA A 980 27.14 7.34 4.25
N LEU A 981 26.33 7.99 3.43
CA LEU A 981 26.62 9.33 2.93
C LEU A 981 26.26 10.39 3.98
N ASN A 982 26.82 11.57 3.87
CA ASN A 982 26.47 12.69 4.74
C ASN A 982 24.98 13.04 4.58
N PRO A 983 24.35 13.67 5.59
CA PRO A 983 22.97 14.13 5.45
C PRO A 983 22.76 14.98 4.20
N MET A 984 21.75 14.60 3.41
CA MET A 984 21.45 15.28 2.15
C MET A 984 20.71 16.60 2.40
N PRO A 985 21.09 17.66 1.69
CA PRO A 985 20.27 18.87 1.64
C PRO A 985 19.02 18.63 0.79
N GLN A 986 18.05 19.49 0.89
CA GLN A 986 16.89 19.49 0.00
C GLN A 986 17.31 19.85 -1.43
N PHE A 987 17.10 18.93 -2.37
CA PHE A 987 17.42 19.12 -3.80
C PHE A 987 16.24 19.62 -4.61
N VAL A 988 15.03 19.40 -4.13
CA VAL A 988 13.77 19.76 -4.83
C VAL A 988 12.83 20.48 -3.88
N THR A 989 12.25 21.60 -4.35
CA THR A 989 11.24 22.35 -3.59
C THR A 989 9.93 22.35 -4.37
N MET A 990 8.83 22.05 -3.69
CA MET A 990 7.48 22.10 -4.24
C MET A 990 7.00 23.53 -4.41
N ARG A 991 6.58 23.92 -5.62
CA ARG A 991 6.16 25.28 -5.95
C ARG A 991 4.70 25.40 -6.38
N GLY A 992 4.00 24.29 -6.56
CA GLY A 992 2.60 24.27 -6.90
C GLY A 992 2.13 22.90 -7.34
N GLY A 993 0.83 22.63 -7.27
CA GLY A 993 0.28 21.36 -7.71
C GLY A 993 -1.22 21.25 -7.57
N GLY A 994 -1.74 20.16 -8.11
CA GLY A 994 -3.16 19.86 -8.03
C GLY A 994 -3.51 18.48 -8.56
N TYR A 995 -4.70 18.03 -8.15
CA TYR A 995 -5.37 16.85 -8.66
C TYR A 995 -6.42 17.25 -9.68
N PHE A 996 -6.32 16.68 -10.86
CA PHE A 996 -7.23 16.94 -11.96
C PHE A 996 -7.81 15.63 -12.48
N PHE A 997 -8.98 15.69 -13.03
CA PHE A 997 -9.59 14.63 -13.83
C PHE A 997 -9.43 14.95 -15.31
N LEU A 998 -8.94 14.01 -16.07
CA LEU A 998 -8.81 14.04 -17.53
C LEU A 998 -10.04 13.33 -18.14
N PRO A 999 -11.09 14.04 -18.55
CA PRO A 999 -12.33 13.40 -18.95
C PRO A 999 -12.18 12.65 -20.29
N GLY A 1000 -12.89 11.53 -20.41
CA GLY A 1000 -13.10 10.88 -21.70
C GLY A 1000 -13.97 11.74 -22.62
N LYS A 1001 -13.91 11.47 -23.95
CA LYS A 1001 -14.65 12.25 -24.96
C LYS A 1001 -16.15 12.29 -24.69
N GLN A 1002 -16.75 11.17 -24.29
CA GLN A 1002 -18.19 11.07 -24.04
C GLN A 1002 -18.64 12.01 -22.90
N LEU A 1003 -17.87 12.13 -21.82
CA LEU A 1003 -18.20 13.08 -20.75
C LEU A 1003 -18.05 14.53 -21.22
N LEU A 1004 -17.01 14.85 -21.99
CA LEU A 1004 -16.84 16.20 -22.54
C LEU A 1004 -17.97 16.59 -23.50
N ASP A 1005 -18.38 15.69 -24.40
CA ASP A 1005 -19.52 15.87 -25.32
C ASP A 1005 -20.82 16.07 -24.50
N TRP A 1006 -21.00 15.33 -23.40
CA TRP A 1006 -22.17 15.48 -22.52
C TRP A 1006 -22.14 16.82 -21.79
N LEU A 1007 -21.01 17.22 -21.18
CA LEU A 1007 -20.86 18.52 -20.50
C LEU A 1007 -21.08 19.70 -21.46
N ALA A 1008 -20.60 19.61 -22.70
CA ALA A 1008 -20.74 20.66 -23.72
C ALA A 1008 -22.20 20.84 -24.16
N SER A 1009 -23.02 19.80 -24.13
CA SER A 1009 -24.34 19.76 -24.74
C SER A 1009 -25.52 19.57 -23.77
N SER A 1010 -25.26 19.38 -22.47
CA SER A 1010 -26.32 19.30 -21.45
C SER A 1010 -27.07 20.63 -21.31
N PRO A 1011 -28.39 20.66 -21.10
CA PRO A 1011 -29.20 21.87 -20.99
C PRO A 1011 -28.89 22.72 -19.75
#